data_75a7a3566ef38f28a421b9e83855d8a4
#
_entry.id   75a7a3566ef38f28a421b9e83855d8a4
#
_cell.length_a   1.000
_cell.length_b   1.000
_cell.length_c   1.000
_cell.angle_alpha   90.00
_cell.angle_beta   90.00
_cell.angle_gamma   90.00
#
_symmetry.space_group_name_H-M   'P 1'
#
loop_
_entity.id
_entity.type
_entity.pdbx_description
1 polymer ?
#
loop_
_entity_poly.entity_id
_entity_poly.type
_entity_poly.pdbx_seq_one_letter_code
_entity_poly.pdbx_strand_id
1 'polypeptide(L)'
;MLRHWSLLLIMASATALAQFPLLRSLEVRSGQRRPRITHLVQDELGLIWTGSDLGVMRTDGERVEAMMRMEAAAVTAMNVRGEDVLIAFSNGVVTSCSAMRCDTLLQDPLLAEHPLRAMAFGADGSMCLASYGGGVLFVNAGVVQRFGYSDGLPDEHVNDVAWLNADRFVVATDQGLAVLSPRGVESVFDGASGAPDNLVLAVAAMPDGSVLAGTDRSGVFHWRPGTNEVRSMGPAQFTGRVTDITVEAHRVWVGTEDAGVVVIEMDALASVYQHPDGIGPITGMWTDQDGQVWWCDGSERIHRADPAILYVPEHEGVDLRGVSAVCVDGFDRIWFASPAGLFHHPTAFSEGRHLQRVPLNVDPRTPIVSLAATRSGTIWAATFGSGVFAISPSGEVHHHNEQGGLRNMNVLAARAAGDSVWFATLDGACLWDGSGFKDLVGTAGFTFDVLPRGKDHALVATDGQGILRYANGSTEALRSSANTFYSLIADATSDQAWAMGPAAGICRIANDRANCTGAGLPLFKDDVFALAMARDRVLALGKAGVWAHDPLSGAWIDLSGRVGTAGAEAELNAVARSSDGAVWFACDRGIVRLRLTERHFDTSIPLVITGILINGDPVPVATTIRTSYDRSDITLRFAGIYYPDPGRIRFEYSIGDKGNILRSRDRELAFTGLTPGTHRIRLRAFVDGMDGDAQWNTILITVAPPWWRLPWVILLFVGAMVTVVVLVVRDRERRMRIREGLEQEKVRFQLEALRSQVDPHFLFNSFNTLAALIETDPPRALEHVDELSTFFRSILLVRDKDLIPLEEELELLQRYFSLEKHRFGAAIDLLVRIDEEIGAYRIVPLTLQLLMENALKHNVATVKEPLHVLVTIEAGCVVVRNAIRPRASAARSTGFGLESIIKRYSAISAKPVVVAPGGGEFTVRIPLITTP
;
A
#
# COMPACT_ATOMS: atom_id res chain seq x y z
N MET A 1 -40.63 -36.15 -38.08
CA MET A 1 -39.30 -36.54 -37.57
C MET A 1 -38.24 -35.68 -38.21
N LEU A 2 -38.27 -34.36 -38.10
CA LEU A 2 -37.27 -33.44 -38.69
C LEU A 2 -37.26 -32.10 -37.93
N ARG A 3 -37.35 -32.14 -36.61
CA ARG A 3 -37.39 -30.92 -35.79
C ARG A 3 -36.60 -31.04 -34.44
N HIS A 4 -35.71 -32.05 -34.30
CA HIS A 4 -34.94 -32.26 -33.07
C HIS A 4 -33.43 -32.38 -33.27
N TRP A 5 -32.91 -31.98 -34.45
CA TRP A 5 -31.46 -32.00 -34.72
C TRP A 5 -30.78 -30.63 -34.78
N SER A 6 -31.52 -29.53 -34.53
CA SER A 6 -31.00 -28.16 -34.53
C SER A 6 -30.62 -27.62 -33.13
N LEU A 7 -30.76 -28.44 -32.05
CA LEU A 7 -30.47 -27.99 -30.67
C LEU A 7 -29.23 -28.71 -30.06
N LEU A 8 -28.55 -29.54 -30.86
CA LEU A 8 -27.37 -30.26 -30.38
C LEU A 8 -26.05 -29.75 -30.99
N LEU A 9 -26.09 -28.64 -31.75
CA LEU A 9 -24.91 -28.02 -32.36
C LEU A 9 -24.54 -26.63 -31.77
N ILE A 10 -25.17 -26.21 -30.71
CA ILE A 10 -24.89 -24.92 -30.02
C ILE A 10 -24.27 -25.11 -28.65
N MET A 11 -24.02 -26.36 -28.18
CA MET A 11 -23.34 -26.64 -26.93
C MET A 11 -21.91 -27.16 -27.07
N ALA A 12 -21.25 -26.95 -28.20
CA ALA A 12 -19.88 -27.41 -28.43
C ALA A 12 -18.85 -26.27 -28.64
N SER A 13 -19.12 -25.09 -28.15
CA SER A 13 -18.17 -23.98 -28.29
C SER A 13 -17.97 -23.10 -27.04
N ALA A 14 -18.03 -23.69 -25.85
CA ALA A 14 -17.75 -22.93 -24.62
C ALA A 14 -16.93 -23.77 -23.64
N THR A 15 -15.85 -24.40 -24.12
CA THR A 15 -14.82 -24.98 -23.24
C THR A 15 -13.44 -24.45 -23.66
N ALA A 16 -13.31 -23.16 -23.65
CA ALA A 16 -12.01 -22.52 -23.75
C ALA A 16 -11.57 -22.09 -22.37
N LEU A 17 -10.69 -22.91 -21.78
CA LEU A 17 -9.43 -22.42 -21.19
C LEU A 17 -9.56 -21.54 -19.95
N ALA A 18 -9.55 -22.15 -18.79
CA ALA A 18 -9.47 -21.45 -17.54
C ALA A 18 -8.01 -21.38 -17.01
N GLN A 19 -7.14 -20.71 -17.73
CA GLN A 19 -5.82 -20.33 -17.18
C GLN A 19 -5.77 -18.82 -17.07
N PHE A 20 -5.66 -18.31 -15.83
CA PHE A 20 -5.67 -16.86 -15.63
C PHE A 20 -4.48 -16.41 -14.81
N PRO A 21 -3.82 -15.31 -15.19
CA PRO A 21 -3.12 -14.48 -14.25
C PRO A 21 -4.10 -14.06 -13.16
N LEU A 22 -3.64 -14.07 -11.92
CA LEU A 22 -4.49 -13.68 -10.82
C LEU A 22 -4.98 -12.24 -10.99
N LEU A 23 -6.28 -12.10 -11.23
CA LEU A 23 -6.92 -10.80 -11.40
C LEU A 23 -7.17 -10.13 -10.06
N ARG A 24 -6.81 -8.86 -9.97
CA ARG A 24 -7.20 -7.96 -8.88
C ARG A 24 -7.88 -6.74 -9.42
N SER A 25 -9.01 -6.38 -8.85
CA SER A 25 -9.76 -5.18 -9.21
C SER A 25 -9.66 -4.13 -8.11
N LEU A 26 -9.44 -2.89 -8.54
CA LEU A 26 -9.40 -1.72 -7.70
C LEU A 26 -10.54 -0.78 -8.08
N GLU A 27 -11.36 -0.37 -7.10
CA GLU A 27 -12.43 0.61 -7.34
C GLU A 27 -11.87 2.03 -7.25
N VAL A 28 -12.12 2.83 -8.29
CA VAL A 28 -11.74 4.24 -8.36
C VAL A 28 -13.02 5.07 -8.24
N ARG A 29 -13.26 5.67 -7.08
CA ARG A 29 -14.45 6.47 -6.82
C ARG A 29 -14.11 7.91 -6.52
N SER A 30 -14.82 8.83 -7.13
CA SER A 30 -14.76 10.27 -6.83
C SER A 30 -16.10 10.76 -6.29
N GLY A 31 -16.27 10.68 -4.97
CA GLY A 31 -17.52 11.04 -4.31
C GLY A 31 -18.67 10.07 -4.63
N GLN A 32 -19.86 10.61 -4.94
CA GLN A 32 -21.05 9.80 -5.25
C GLN A 32 -21.18 9.40 -6.73
N ARG A 33 -20.41 10.02 -7.64
CA ARG A 33 -20.45 9.73 -9.08
C ARG A 33 -19.50 8.58 -9.41
N ARG A 34 -19.95 7.69 -10.29
CA ARG A 34 -19.18 6.57 -10.81
C ARG A 34 -18.54 6.99 -12.13
N PRO A 35 -17.21 7.15 -12.19
CA PRO A 35 -16.52 7.49 -13.43
C PRO A 35 -16.52 6.30 -14.39
N ARG A 36 -16.64 6.58 -15.68
CA ARG A 36 -16.38 5.59 -16.73
C ARG A 36 -14.91 5.71 -17.11
N ILE A 37 -14.07 4.82 -16.57
CA ILE A 37 -12.64 4.84 -16.81
C ILE A 37 -12.36 4.25 -18.20
N THR A 38 -11.71 5.03 -19.05
CA THR A 38 -11.37 4.63 -20.41
C THR A 38 -9.87 4.57 -20.69
N HIS A 39 -9.07 5.23 -19.85
CA HIS A 39 -7.62 5.29 -19.99
C HIS A 39 -6.97 5.11 -18.62
N LEU A 40 -5.79 4.53 -18.62
CA LEU A 40 -4.96 4.41 -17.44
C LEU A 40 -3.47 4.42 -17.82
N VAL A 41 -2.65 5.04 -16.99
CA VAL A 41 -1.19 5.06 -17.13
C VAL A 41 -0.56 5.09 -15.73
N GLN A 42 0.70 4.68 -15.62
CA GLN A 42 1.49 4.83 -14.40
C GLN A 42 2.55 5.91 -14.60
N ASP A 43 2.67 6.84 -13.66
CA ASP A 43 3.75 7.83 -13.67
C ASP A 43 5.08 7.24 -13.17
N GLU A 44 6.17 8.00 -13.30
CA GLU A 44 7.51 7.58 -12.83
C GLU A 44 7.58 7.36 -11.32
N LEU A 45 6.67 7.96 -10.54
CA LEU A 45 6.58 7.77 -9.09
C LEU A 45 5.85 6.47 -8.73
N GLY A 46 5.26 5.79 -9.71
CA GLY A 46 4.52 4.54 -9.53
C GLY A 46 3.03 4.73 -9.24
N LEU A 47 2.50 5.96 -9.27
CA LEU A 47 1.08 6.23 -9.07
C LEU A 47 0.30 5.96 -10.35
N ILE A 48 -0.89 5.34 -10.21
CA ILE A 48 -1.79 5.10 -11.34
C ILE A 48 -2.68 6.32 -11.57
N TRP A 49 -2.66 6.81 -12.80
CA TRP A 49 -3.54 7.86 -13.29
C TRP A 49 -4.65 7.25 -14.13
N THR A 50 -5.87 7.72 -13.94
CA THR A 50 -7.04 7.24 -14.69
C THR A 50 -7.76 8.41 -15.35
N GLY A 51 -8.09 8.22 -16.63
CA GLY A 51 -8.88 9.14 -17.43
C GLY A 51 -10.32 8.64 -17.57
N SER A 52 -11.27 9.53 -17.40
CA SER A 52 -12.69 9.22 -17.43
C SER A 52 -13.54 10.34 -18.04
N ASP A 53 -14.84 10.10 -18.13
CA ASP A 53 -15.85 11.10 -18.47
C ASP A 53 -16.04 12.20 -17.40
N LEU A 54 -15.49 12.02 -16.20
CA LEU A 54 -15.53 12.99 -15.09
C LEU A 54 -14.20 13.74 -14.91
N GLY A 55 -13.21 13.49 -15.76
CA GLY A 55 -11.87 14.05 -15.68
C GLY A 55 -10.81 13.05 -15.28
N VAL A 56 -9.77 13.52 -14.59
CA VAL A 56 -8.56 12.78 -14.29
C VAL A 56 -8.42 12.56 -12.80
N MET A 57 -8.16 11.33 -12.42
CA MET A 57 -7.92 10.92 -11.04
C MET A 57 -6.59 10.19 -10.93
N ARG A 58 -5.99 10.23 -9.74
CA ARG A 58 -4.74 9.55 -9.41
C ARG A 58 -4.94 8.69 -8.17
N THR A 59 -4.33 7.51 -8.13
CA THR A 59 -4.46 6.59 -6.99
C THR A 59 -3.15 5.89 -6.67
N ASP A 60 -2.95 5.60 -5.38
CA ASP A 60 -1.90 4.74 -4.83
C ASP A 60 -2.44 3.32 -4.49
N GLY A 61 -3.68 3.04 -4.90
CA GLY A 61 -4.38 1.80 -4.63
C GLY A 61 -5.35 1.84 -3.44
N GLU A 62 -5.28 2.85 -2.59
CA GLU A 62 -6.21 3.03 -1.46
C GLU A 62 -6.87 4.40 -1.49
N ARG A 63 -6.11 5.44 -1.81
CA ARG A 63 -6.60 6.81 -1.89
C ARG A 63 -6.75 7.22 -3.34
N VAL A 64 -7.88 7.85 -3.65
CA VAL A 64 -8.15 8.42 -4.96
C VAL A 64 -8.17 9.94 -4.84
N GLU A 65 -7.32 10.62 -5.60
CA GLU A 65 -7.24 12.08 -5.68
C GLU A 65 -7.74 12.55 -7.03
N ALA A 66 -8.68 13.50 -7.03
CA ALA A 66 -9.10 14.16 -8.25
C ALA A 66 -8.07 15.25 -8.63
N MET A 67 -7.31 15.03 -9.70
CA MET A 67 -6.28 15.95 -10.17
C MET A 67 -6.87 17.07 -11.01
N MET A 68 -7.84 16.75 -11.86
CA MET A 68 -8.52 17.70 -12.72
C MET A 68 -9.99 17.30 -12.89
N ARG A 69 -10.90 18.22 -12.64
CA ARG A 69 -12.33 18.05 -12.90
C ARG A 69 -12.69 18.84 -14.14
N MET A 70 -13.15 18.16 -15.15
CA MET A 70 -13.65 18.76 -16.39
C MET A 70 -15.12 18.33 -16.56
N GLU A 71 -16.05 19.18 -16.18
CA GLU A 71 -17.50 18.85 -16.24
C GLU A 71 -18.05 18.68 -17.68
N ALA A 72 -17.29 19.15 -18.69
CA ALA A 72 -17.75 19.20 -20.06
C ALA A 72 -16.81 18.51 -21.09
N ALA A 73 -15.74 17.85 -20.64
CA ALA A 73 -14.78 17.24 -21.57
C ALA A 73 -14.26 15.89 -21.02
N ALA A 74 -14.56 14.82 -21.70
CA ALA A 74 -14.04 13.49 -21.38
C ALA A 74 -12.55 13.39 -21.77
N VAL A 75 -11.81 12.53 -21.06
CA VAL A 75 -10.45 12.16 -21.46
C VAL A 75 -10.51 11.28 -22.71
N THR A 76 -9.73 11.59 -23.72
CA THR A 76 -9.71 10.89 -25.01
C THR A 76 -8.40 10.19 -25.32
N ALA A 77 -7.29 10.61 -24.68
CA ALA A 77 -6.01 9.92 -24.72
C ALA A 77 -5.16 10.28 -23.50
N MET A 78 -4.33 9.33 -23.05
CA MET A 78 -3.35 9.54 -21.97
C MET A 78 -2.06 8.80 -22.30
N ASN A 79 -0.93 9.41 -21.98
CA ASN A 79 0.37 8.73 -22.03
C ASN A 79 1.37 9.44 -21.11
N VAL A 80 2.51 8.80 -20.82
CA VAL A 80 3.56 9.31 -19.94
C VAL A 80 4.75 9.78 -20.75
N ARG A 81 5.30 10.95 -20.40
CA ARG A 81 6.52 11.52 -20.97
C ARG A 81 7.44 11.98 -19.84
N GLY A 82 8.42 11.16 -19.49
CA GLY A 82 9.26 11.42 -18.32
C GLY A 82 8.41 11.53 -17.05
N GLU A 83 8.61 12.58 -16.27
CA GLU A 83 7.86 12.82 -15.03
C GLU A 83 6.41 13.30 -15.25
N ASP A 84 6.05 13.67 -16.48
CA ASP A 84 4.75 14.24 -16.81
C ASP A 84 3.79 13.21 -17.41
N VAL A 85 2.53 13.28 -17.00
CA VAL A 85 1.41 12.59 -17.63
C VAL A 85 0.72 13.57 -18.58
N LEU A 86 0.70 13.23 -19.88
CA LEU A 86 -0.01 14.00 -20.89
C LEU A 86 -1.43 13.46 -21.05
N ILE A 87 -2.38 14.38 -21.12
CA ILE A 87 -3.80 14.08 -21.11
C ILE A 87 -4.49 14.92 -22.20
N ALA A 88 -5.17 14.26 -23.10
CA ALA A 88 -6.00 14.91 -24.12
C ALA A 88 -7.48 14.83 -23.72
N PHE A 89 -8.20 15.88 -24.01
CA PHE A 89 -9.64 16.01 -23.71
C PHE A 89 -10.46 16.20 -25.00
N SER A 90 -11.71 15.79 -24.94
CA SER A 90 -12.67 15.88 -26.08
C SER A 90 -12.96 17.31 -26.53
N ASN A 91 -12.57 18.32 -25.79
CA ASN A 91 -12.67 19.74 -26.15
C ASN A 91 -11.42 20.29 -26.88
N GLY A 92 -10.47 19.43 -27.27
CA GLY A 92 -9.26 19.82 -27.99
C GLY A 92 -8.14 20.37 -27.13
N VAL A 93 -8.24 20.26 -25.82
CA VAL A 93 -7.19 20.66 -24.87
C VAL A 93 -6.29 19.47 -24.59
N VAL A 94 -4.98 19.68 -24.63
CA VAL A 94 -3.96 18.75 -24.16
C VAL A 94 -3.22 19.38 -23.00
N THR A 95 -3.15 18.67 -21.86
CA THR A 95 -2.45 19.12 -20.67
C THR A 95 -1.25 18.25 -20.37
N SER A 96 -0.23 18.83 -19.75
CA SER A 96 0.88 18.11 -19.10
C SER A 96 0.71 18.23 -17.60
N CYS A 97 0.54 17.11 -16.92
CA CYS A 97 0.33 17.05 -15.49
C CYS A 97 1.54 16.40 -14.81
N SER A 98 2.17 17.12 -13.89
CA SER A 98 3.11 16.58 -12.92
C SER A 98 2.42 16.19 -11.61
N ALA A 99 3.17 15.75 -10.61
CA ALA A 99 2.63 15.35 -9.31
C ALA A 99 1.67 16.37 -8.65
N MET A 100 1.80 17.68 -8.94
CA MET A 100 1.06 18.74 -8.26
C MET A 100 0.43 19.78 -9.18
N ARG A 101 0.74 19.79 -10.46
CA ARG A 101 0.32 20.86 -11.36
C ARG A 101 -0.02 20.29 -12.73
N CYS A 102 -1.10 20.78 -13.29
CA CYS A 102 -1.48 20.54 -14.67
C CYS A 102 -1.43 21.85 -15.46
N ASP A 103 -0.64 21.88 -16.52
CA ASP A 103 -0.50 23.03 -17.40
C ASP A 103 -1.04 22.68 -18.78
N THR A 104 -1.70 23.62 -19.43
CA THR A 104 -2.14 23.45 -20.82
C THR A 104 -0.93 23.48 -21.75
N LEU A 105 -0.69 22.37 -22.45
CA LEU A 105 0.39 22.23 -23.42
C LEU A 105 -0.04 22.71 -24.82
N LEU A 106 -1.26 22.30 -25.22
CA LEU A 106 -1.83 22.59 -26.54
C LEU A 106 -3.33 22.81 -26.38
N GLN A 107 -3.85 23.77 -27.14
CA GLN A 107 -5.28 23.94 -27.34
C GLN A 107 -5.54 24.20 -28.80
N ASP A 108 -6.26 23.29 -29.45
CA ASP A 108 -6.51 23.37 -30.89
C ASP A 108 -8.01 23.11 -31.16
N PRO A 109 -8.74 24.06 -31.76
CA PRO A 109 -10.17 23.89 -32.08
C PRO A 109 -10.44 22.70 -33.00
N LEU A 110 -9.51 22.35 -33.85
CA LEU A 110 -9.66 21.20 -34.74
C LEU A 110 -9.68 19.89 -33.97
N LEU A 111 -8.95 19.80 -32.85
CA LEU A 111 -8.96 18.63 -31.96
C LEU A 111 -10.26 18.52 -31.15
N ALA A 112 -11.08 19.57 -31.11
CA ALA A 112 -12.42 19.51 -30.54
C ALA A 112 -13.42 18.85 -31.51
N GLU A 113 -13.22 19.02 -32.83
CA GLU A 113 -14.01 18.34 -33.86
C GLU A 113 -13.51 16.93 -34.12
N HIS A 114 -12.18 16.74 -34.04
CA HIS A 114 -11.46 15.50 -34.31
C HIS A 114 -10.57 15.14 -33.09
N PRO A 115 -11.11 14.53 -32.04
CA PRO A 115 -10.39 14.30 -30.79
C PRO A 115 -9.20 13.35 -30.95
N LEU A 116 -8.17 13.59 -30.15
CA LEU A 116 -7.03 12.67 -30.08
C LEU A 116 -7.49 11.32 -29.51
N ARG A 117 -6.99 10.25 -30.12
CA ARG A 117 -7.21 8.85 -29.71
C ARG A 117 -6.01 8.25 -29.03
N ALA A 118 -4.82 8.61 -29.49
CA ALA A 118 -3.58 8.09 -28.94
C ALA A 118 -2.44 9.12 -29.03
N MET A 119 -1.41 8.91 -28.24
CA MET A 119 -0.21 9.73 -28.19
C MET A 119 1.01 8.84 -28.01
N ALA A 120 2.08 9.08 -28.77
CA ALA A 120 3.37 8.42 -28.60
C ALA A 120 4.50 9.44 -28.55
N PHE A 121 5.59 9.08 -27.85
CA PHE A 121 6.76 9.95 -27.66
C PHE A 121 8.02 9.29 -28.17
N GLY A 122 8.81 10.05 -28.95
CA GLY A 122 10.14 9.65 -29.35
C GLY A 122 11.17 9.86 -28.25
N ALA A 123 12.28 9.17 -28.36
CA ALA A 123 13.39 9.30 -27.40
C ALA A 123 14.02 10.71 -27.39
N ASP A 124 13.86 11.48 -28.48
CA ASP A 124 14.29 12.87 -28.63
C ASP A 124 13.30 13.90 -28.04
N GLY A 125 12.19 13.43 -27.46
CA GLY A 125 11.12 14.27 -26.93
C GLY A 125 10.10 14.72 -27.98
N SER A 126 10.18 14.24 -29.23
CA SER A 126 9.14 14.43 -30.25
C SER A 126 7.84 13.73 -29.85
N MET A 127 6.71 14.29 -30.27
CA MET A 127 5.39 13.73 -30.00
C MET A 127 4.66 13.46 -31.32
N CYS A 128 4.03 12.29 -31.38
CA CYS A 128 3.12 11.93 -32.44
C CYS A 128 1.71 11.77 -31.85
N LEU A 129 0.77 12.60 -32.26
CA LEU A 129 -0.58 12.68 -31.74
C LEU A 129 -1.56 12.20 -32.80
N ALA A 130 -2.24 11.10 -32.54
CA ALA A 130 -3.22 10.47 -33.43
C ALA A 130 -4.60 11.07 -33.25
N SER A 131 -5.21 11.63 -34.28
CA SER A 131 -6.54 12.24 -34.26
C SER A 131 -7.51 11.49 -35.15
N TYR A 132 -8.71 11.21 -34.65
CA TYR A 132 -9.75 10.52 -35.40
C TYR A 132 -10.48 11.47 -36.36
N GLY A 133 -10.12 11.45 -37.63
CA GLY A 133 -10.62 12.36 -38.68
C GLY A 133 -9.76 13.61 -38.88
N GLY A 134 -8.71 13.83 -38.08
CA GLY A 134 -7.78 14.96 -38.23
C GLY A 134 -6.35 14.55 -38.60
N GLY A 135 -6.13 13.26 -38.89
CA GLY A 135 -4.82 12.74 -39.26
C GLY A 135 -3.87 12.69 -38.04
N VAL A 136 -2.60 13.01 -38.28
CA VAL A 136 -1.53 12.98 -37.32
C VAL A 136 -0.96 14.37 -37.09
N LEU A 137 -0.79 14.77 -35.81
CA LEU A 137 0.01 15.94 -35.48
C LEU A 137 1.36 15.47 -34.94
N PHE A 138 2.39 15.88 -35.60
CA PHE A 138 3.77 15.66 -35.18
C PHE A 138 4.31 16.94 -34.55
N VAL A 139 4.75 16.86 -33.31
CA VAL A 139 5.24 18.01 -32.56
C VAL A 139 6.68 17.77 -32.16
N ASN A 140 7.58 18.64 -32.62
CA ASN A 140 8.99 18.60 -32.27
C ASN A 140 9.53 20.01 -32.02
N ALA A 141 10.19 20.22 -30.88
CA ALA A 141 10.76 21.50 -30.45
C ALA A 141 9.78 22.69 -30.59
N GLY A 142 8.50 22.46 -30.32
CA GLY A 142 7.44 23.47 -30.41
C GLY A 142 6.89 23.72 -31.82
N VAL A 143 7.40 23.04 -32.87
CA VAL A 143 6.88 23.06 -34.22
C VAL A 143 5.85 21.95 -34.37
N VAL A 144 4.65 22.31 -34.81
CA VAL A 144 3.55 21.37 -35.11
C VAL A 144 3.46 21.16 -36.62
N GLN A 145 3.61 19.92 -37.04
CA GLN A 145 3.38 19.47 -38.43
C GLN A 145 2.15 18.60 -38.48
N ARG A 146 1.32 18.73 -39.50
CA ARG A 146 0.15 17.86 -39.68
C ARG A 146 0.38 17.00 -40.90
N PHE A 147 -0.05 15.72 -40.79
CA PHE A 147 0.00 14.75 -41.86
C PHE A 147 -1.41 14.21 -42.06
N GLY A 148 -1.92 14.28 -43.24
CA GLY A 148 -3.24 13.79 -43.64
C GLY A 148 -3.15 12.89 -44.87
N TYR A 149 -4.28 12.64 -45.50
CA TYR A 149 -4.37 11.85 -46.71
C TYR A 149 -3.54 12.44 -47.86
N SER A 150 -3.51 13.77 -47.96
CA SER A 150 -2.71 14.49 -48.98
C SER A 150 -1.18 14.28 -48.81
N ASP A 151 -0.74 13.93 -47.59
CA ASP A 151 0.66 13.74 -47.27
C ASP A 151 1.08 12.26 -47.31
N GLY A 152 0.14 11.37 -47.73
CA GLY A 152 0.38 9.95 -47.91
C GLY A 152 -0.09 9.04 -46.80
N LEU A 153 -0.83 9.54 -45.82
CA LEU A 153 -1.52 8.67 -44.86
C LEU A 153 -2.60 7.87 -45.62
N PRO A 154 -2.81 6.59 -45.23
CA PRO A 154 -3.85 5.77 -45.87
C PRO A 154 -5.27 6.25 -45.50
N ASP A 155 -5.47 6.86 -44.35
CA ASP A 155 -6.72 7.46 -43.86
C ASP A 155 -6.46 8.53 -42.82
N GLU A 156 -7.36 9.53 -42.70
CA GLU A 156 -7.31 10.57 -41.66
C GLU A 156 -7.94 10.12 -40.32
N HIS A 157 -8.68 8.97 -40.31
CA HIS A 157 -9.18 8.35 -39.10
C HIS A 157 -8.07 7.50 -38.48
N VAL A 158 -7.29 8.15 -37.61
CA VAL A 158 -6.18 7.51 -36.92
C VAL A 158 -6.64 6.99 -35.57
N ASN A 159 -6.50 5.68 -35.37
CA ASN A 159 -6.96 4.99 -34.17
C ASN A 159 -5.89 4.93 -33.09
N ASP A 160 -4.64 4.65 -33.48
CA ASP A 160 -3.57 4.45 -32.51
C ASP A 160 -2.20 4.82 -33.11
N VAL A 161 -1.20 5.03 -32.23
CA VAL A 161 0.18 5.34 -32.64
C VAL A 161 1.17 4.77 -31.62
N ALA A 162 2.25 4.19 -32.12
CA ALA A 162 3.36 3.72 -31.30
C ALA A 162 4.71 4.24 -31.82
N TRP A 163 5.63 4.55 -30.88
CA TRP A 163 7.00 4.86 -31.25
C TRP A 163 7.73 3.60 -31.68
N LEU A 164 8.30 3.61 -32.88
CA LEU A 164 8.95 2.45 -33.50
C LEU A 164 10.45 2.41 -33.17
N ASN A 165 11.17 3.45 -33.56
CA ASN A 165 12.60 3.64 -33.22
C ASN A 165 13.08 5.02 -33.72
N ALA A 166 14.20 5.51 -33.22
CA ALA A 166 14.77 6.82 -33.55
C ALA A 166 13.69 7.91 -33.62
N ASP A 167 13.42 8.44 -34.83
CA ASP A 167 12.41 9.46 -35.15
C ASP A 167 11.16 8.89 -35.85
N ARG A 168 10.98 7.55 -35.89
CA ARG A 168 9.88 6.88 -36.60
C ARG A 168 8.78 6.40 -35.68
N PHE A 169 7.56 6.56 -36.14
CA PHE A 169 6.34 6.12 -35.52
C PHE A 169 5.53 5.22 -36.45
N VAL A 170 4.81 4.27 -35.90
CA VAL A 170 3.81 3.50 -36.63
C VAL A 170 2.44 4.00 -36.24
N VAL A 171 1.57 4.14 -37.24
CA VAL A 171 0.24 4.74 -37.11
C VAL A 171 -0.79 3.75 -37.62
N ALA A 172 -1.82 3.47 -36.83
CA ALA A 172 -2.96 2.64 -37.17
C ALA A 172 -4.10 3.50 -37.70
N THR A 173 -4.65 3.14 -38.84
CA THR A 173 -5.75 3.87 -39.48
C THR A 173 -6.88 2.94 -39.88
N ASP A 174 -8.02 3.50 -40.34
CA ASP A 174 -9.14 2.74 -40.88
C ASP A 174 -8.81 2.06 -42.21
N GLN A 175 -7.69 2.41 -42.87
CA GLN A 175 -7.27 1.86 -44.14
C GLN A 175 -5.84 1.28 -44.15
N GLY A 176 -5.35 0.84 -42.98
CA GLY A 176 -4.07 0.16 -42.83
C GLY A 176 -3.13 0.84 -41.87
N LEU A 177 -1.85 0.47 -41.96
CA LEU A 177 -0.76 1.01 -41.17
C LEU A 177 0.08 1.97 -42.00
N ALA A 178 0.63 3.00 -41.37
CA ALA A 178 1.65 3.85 -41.94
C ALA A 178 2.87 3.96 -41.03
N VAL A 179 4.08 4.00 -41.59
CA VAL A 179 5.29 4.41 -40.87
C VAL A 179 5.53 5.87 -41.20
N LEU A 180 5.61 6.68 -40.15
CA LEU A 180 5.76 8.13 -40.23
C LEU A 180 7.06 8.57 -39.57
N SER A 181 7.73 9.55 -40.17
CA SER A 181 8.84 10.30 -39.60
C SER A 181 8.61 11.82 -39.74
N PRO A 182 9.45 12.68 -39.19
CA PRO A 182 9.36 14.14 -39.40
C PRO A 182 9.42 14.57 -40.89
N ARG A 183 9.88 13.67 -41.77
CA ARG A 183 10.01 13.91 -43.20
C ARG A 183 8.75 13.57 -44.01
N GLY A 184 7.80 12.87 -43.37
CA GLY A 184 6.57 12.43 -44.00
C GLY A 184 6.30 10.95 -43.80
N VAL A 185 5.31 10.43 -44.52
CA VAL A 185 4.95 9.02 -44.55
C VAL A 185 6.01 8.25 -45.37
N GLU A 186 6.69 7.30 -44.76
CA GLU A 186 7.75 6.50 -45.35
C GLU A 186 7.22 5.25 -46.05
N SER A 187 6.23 4.59 -45.48
CA SER A 187 5.62 3.39 -46.06
C SER A 187 4.20 3.20 -45.53
N VAL A 188 3.37 2.56 -46.33
CA VAL A 188 2.00 2.15 -45.99
C VAL A 188 1.90 0.63 -46.12
N PHE A 189 1.17 0.01 -45.22
CA PHE A 189 0.85 -1.42 -45.23
C PHE A 189 -0.65 -1.61 -45.10
N ASP A 190 -1.29 -2.05 -46.16
CA ASP A 190 -2.73 -2.21 -46.33
C ASP A 190 -3.08 -3.57 -46.95
N GLY A 191 -4.35 -3.82 -47.23
CA GLY A 191 -4.81 -5.05 -47.84
C GLY A 191 -4.21 -5.29 -49.23
N ALA A 192 -3.84 -4.24 -49.99
CA ALA A 192 -3.16 -4.39 -51.28
C ALA A 192 -1.70 -4.86 -51.11
N SER A 193 -1.10 -4.52 -49.96
CA SER A 193 0.25 -4.94 -49.56
C SER A 193 0.27 -6.27 -48.81
N GLY A 194 -0.91 -6.83 -48.47
CA GLY A 194 -1.05 -8.12 -47.78
C GLY A 194 -1.48 -8.05 -46.31
N ALA A 195 -1.97 -6.91 -45.83
CA ALA A 195 -2.55 -6.81 -44.47
C ALA A 195 -3.80 -7.69 -44.39
N PRO A 196 -3.97 -8.43 -43.27
CA PRO A 196 -5.15 -9.31 -43.07
C PRO A 196 -6.48 -8.55 -42.93
N ASP A 197 -6.41 -7.31 -42.47
CA ASP A 197 -7.53 -6.38 -42.37
C ASP A 197 -7.02 -4.95 -42.54
N ASN A 198 -7.83 -4.09 -43.14
CA ASN A 198 -7.51 -2.69 -43.32
C ASN A 198 -7.82 -1.86 -42.06
N LEU A 199 -8.88 -2.21 -41.36
CA LEU A 199 -9.27 -1.48 -40.17
C LEU A 199 -8.40 -1.90 -38.99
N VAL A 200 -7.33 -1.14 -38.78
CA VAL A 200 -6.38 -1.35 -37.66
C VAL A 200 -6.72 -0.41 -36.54
N LEU A 201 -6.96 -0.96 -35.36
CA LEU A 201 -7.48 -0.25 -34.17
C LEU A 201 -6.42 0.01 -33.11
N ALA A 202 -5.42 -0.88 -32.99
CA ALA A 202 -4.36 -0.78 -31.99
C ALA A 202 -3.01 -1.19 -32.56
N VAL A 203 -1.92 -0.59 -32.12
CA VAL A 203 -0.56 -0.93 -32.50
C VAL A 203 0.39 -0.95 -31.31
N ALA A 204 1.30 -1.91 -31.30
CA ALA A 204 2.41 -1.94 -30.37
C ALA A 204 3.73 -2.20 -31.11
N ALA A 205 4.74 -1.38 -30.84
CA ALA A 205 6.08 -1.56 -31.40
C ALA A 205 6.88 -2.54 -30.56
N MET A 206 7.59 -3.43 -31.22
CA MET A 206 8.48 -4.42 -30.62
C MET A 206 9.92 -3.91 -30.55
N PRO A 207 10.73 -4.36 -29.56
CA PRO A 207 12.14 -3.95 -29.46
C PRO A 207 13.00 -4.29 -30.67
N ASP A 208 12.61 -5.31 -31.46
CA ASP A 208 13.28 -5.70 -32.69
C ASP A 208 12.90 -4.84 -33.92
N GLY A 209 12.05 -3.84 -33.70
CA GLY A 209 11.54 -2.95 -34.75
C GLY A 209 10.39 -3.52 -35.57
N SER A 210 9.82 -4.66 -35.18
CA SER A 210 8.57 -5.17 -35.72
C SER A 210 7.36 -4.56 -35.02
N VAL A 211 6.18 -4.78 -35.56
CA VAL A 211 4.91 -4.19 -35.12
C VAL A 211 3.88 -5.27 -34.90
N LEU A 212 3.17 -5.19 -33.82
CA LEU A 212 1.92 -5.92 -33.56
C LEU A 212 0.75 -4.98 -33.87
N ALA A 213 -0.19 -5.45 -34.64
CA ALA A 213 -1.35 -4.69 -35.07
C ALA A 213 -2.64 -5.44 -34.77
N GLY A 214 -3.54 -4.79 -34.03
CA GLY A 214 -4.86 -5.27 -33.68
C GLY A 214 -5.92 -4.72 -34.62
N THR A 215 -6.80 -5.59 -35.09
CA THR A 215 -7.76 -5.29 -36.16
C THR A 215 -9.21 -5.41 -35.68
N ASP A 216 -10.14 -4.96 -36.53
CA ASP A 216 -11.57 -5.08 -36.27
C ASP A 216 -12.07 -6.54 -36.35
N ARG A 217 -11.53 -7.35 -37.29
CA ARG A 217 -12.09 -8.70 -37.58
C ARG A 217 -11.05 -9.81 -37.72
N SER A 218 -9.78 -9.47 -37.83
CA SER A 218 -8.71 -10.45 -38.08
C SER A 218 -7.80 -10.66 -36.88
N GLY A 219 -8.24 -10.22 -35.67
CA GLY A 219 -7.47 -10.35 -34.44
C GLY A 219 -6.16 -9.54 -34.50
N VAL A 220 -5.04 -10.17 -34.11
CA VAL A 220 -3.73 -9.54 -34.07
C VAL A 220 -2.82 -10.15 -35.13
N PHE A 221 -2.08 -9.30 -35.84
CA PHE A 221 -1.00 -9.75 -36.71
C PHE A 221 0.32 -9.07 -36.38
N HIS A 222 1.39 -9.78 -36.66
CA HIS A 222 2.77 -9.31 -36.58
C HIS A 222 3.28 -8.94 -37.95
N TRP A 223 3.83 -7.74 -38.09
CA TRP A 223 4.36 -7.18 -39.29
C TRP A 223 5.76 -6.59 -39.10
N ARG A 224 6.63 -6.75 -40.10
CA ARG A 224 7.95 -6.11 -40.10
C ARG A 224 7.95 -4.96 -41.10
N PRO A 225 8.07 -3.68 -40.66
CA PRO A 225 8.12 -2.54 -41.55
C PRO A 225 9.19 -2.67 -42.66
N GLY A 226 8.82 -2.29 -43.92
CA GLY A 226 9.68 -2.43 -45.09
C GLY A 226 9.71 -3.82 -45.71
N THR A 227 8.91 -4.76 -45.19
CA THR A 227 8.71 -6.10 -45.76
C THR A 227 7.23 -6.38 -45.91
N ASN A 228 6.90 -7.38 -46.79
CA ASN A 228 5.54 -7.91 -46.83
C ASN A 228 5.38 -9.15 -45.94
N GLU A 229 6.30 -9.37 -45.02
CA GLU A 229 6.18 -10.46 -44.05
C GLU A 229 5.14 -10.13 -43.01
N VAL A 230 4.06 -10.88 -43.04
CA VAL A 230 2.97 -10.78 -42.07
C VAL A 230 2.66 -12.17 -41.49
N ARG A 231 2.38 -12.21 -40.24
CA ARG A 231 2.01 -13.42 -39.51
C ARG A 231 0.84 -13.13 -38.58
N SER A 232 -0.26 -13.85 -38.74
CA SER A 232 -1.35 -13.80 -37.77
C SER A 232 -0.89 -14.39 -36.44
N MET A 233 -1.27 -13.73 -35.35
CA MET A 233 -0.96 -14.10 -33.97
C MET A 233 -2.20 -14.64 -33.29
N GLY A 234 -2.01 -15.64 -32.45
CA GLY A 234 -3.12 -16.27 -31.74
C GLY A 234 -3.77 -17.43 -32.49
N PRO A 235 -4.79 -18.05 -31.91
CA PRO A 235 -5.48 -19.19 -32.50
C PRO A 235 -6.26 -18.76 -33.76
N ALA A 236 -6.41 -19.68 -34.71
CA ALA A 236 -7.12 -19.43 -35.97
C ALA A 236 -8.59 -18.98 -35.78
N GLN A 237 -9.13 -19.12 -34.58
CA GLN A 237 -10.49 -18.73 -34.22
C GLN A 237 -10.58 -17.34 -33.56
N PHE A 238 -9.44 -16.71 -33.25
CA PHE A 238 -9.42 -15.37 -32.66
C PHE A 238 -9.60 -14.31 -33.75
N THR A 239 -10.86 -13.95 -33.96
CA THR A 239 -11.28 -12.92 -34.91
C THR A 239 -12.00 -11.77 -34.25
N GLY A 240 -11.82 -11.61 -32.93
CA GLY A 240 -12.46 -10.54 -32.16
C GLY A 240 -11.90 -9.16 -32.45
N ARG A 241 -12.73 -8.14 -32.26
CA ARG A 241 -12.31 -6.74 -32.35
C ARG A 241 -11.32 -6.37 -31.27
N VAL A 242 -10.12 -6.00 -31.67
CA VAL A 242 -9.04 -5.59 -30.79
C VAL A 242 -9.18 -4.10 -30.47
N THR A 243 -9.14 -3.77 -29.17
CA THR A 243 -9.27 -2.39 -28.70
C THR A 243 -7.95 -1.80 -28.22
N ASP A 244 -7.05 -2.64 -27.72
CA ASP A 244 -5.72 -2.21 -27.25
C ASP A 244 -4.75 -3.38 -27.20
N ILE A 245 -3.45 -3.10 -27.27
CA ILE A 245 -2.38 -4.10 -27.20
C ILE A 245 -1.26 -3.58 -26.31
N THR A 246 -0.83 -4.40 -25.36
CA THR A 246 0.41 -4.16 -24.63
C THR A 246 1.29 -5.40 -24.62
N VAL A 247 2.61 -5.20 -24.52
CA VAL A 247 3.59 -6.28 -24.58
C VAL A 247 4.34 -6.36 -23.25
N GLU A 248 4.38 -7.56 -22.69
CA GLU A 248 5.16 -7.85 -21.49
C GLU A 248 6.07 -9.05 -21.76
N ALA A 249 7.39 -8.83 -21.73
CA ALA A 249 8.43 -9.83 -21.98
C ALA A 249 8.17 -10.65 -23.26
N HIS A 250 7.60 -11.85 -23.16
CA HIS A 250 7.32 -12.77 -24.26
C HIS A 250 5.82 -12.95 -24.51
N ARG A 251 4.97 -12.08 -23.93
CA ARG A 251 3.52 -12.15 -24.04
C ARG A 251 2.95 -10.90 -24.64
N VAL A 252 1.97 -11.11 -25.48
CA VAL A 252 1.14 -10.05 -26.04
C VAL A 252 -0.20 -10.07 -25.31
N TRP A 253 -0.53 -9.00 -24.65
CA TRP A 253 -1.82 -8.81 -23.98
C TRP A 253 -2.72 -8.00 -24.88
N VAL A 254 -3.88 -8.52 -25.20
CA VAL A 254 -4.81 -7.97 -26.18
C VAL A 254 -6.11 -7.66 -25.48
N GLY A 255 -6.49 -6.40 -25.47
CA GLY A 255 -7.81 -5.95 -25.06
C GLY A 255 -8.79 -6.14 -26.22
N THR A 256 -9.98 -6.65 -25.93
CA THR A 256 -11.03 -6.88 -26.92
C THR A 256 -12.36 -6.27 -26.50
N GLU A 257 -13.24 -6.06 -27.48
CA GLU A 257 -14.58 -5.52 -27.21
C GLU A 257 -15.53 -6.57 -26.61
N ASP A 258 -15.39 -7.82 -27.02
CA ASP A 258 -16.35 -8.91 -26.73
C ASP A 258 -15.75 -10.08 -25.94
N ALA A 259 -14.43 -10.27 -25.97
CA ALA A 259 -13.76 -11.40 -25.33
C ALA A 259 -12.95 -11.03 -24.07
N GLY A 260 -12.99 -9.75 -23.65
CA GLY A 260 -12.18 -9.26 -22.53
C GLY A 260 -10.70 -9.21 -22.86
N VAL A 261 -9.84 -9.67 -21.95
CA VAL A 261 -8.38 -9.72 -22.17
C VAL A 261 -7.97 -11.07 -22.70
N VAL A 262 -7.22 -11.06 -23.79
CA VAL A 262 -6.64 -12.23 -24.44
C VAL A 262 -5.12 -12.14 -24.32
N VAL A 263 -4.45 -13.22 -23.91
CA VAL A 263 -2.98 -13.29 -23.80
C VAL A 263 -2.43 -14.25 -24.82
N ILE A 264 -1.47 -13.80 -25.63
CA ILE A 264 -0.81 -14.59 -26.67
C ILE A 264 0.66 -14.79 -26.28
N GLU A 265 1.11 -16.01 -26.18
CA GLU A 265 2.54 -16.35 -25.97
C GLU A 265 3.28 -16.25 -27.31
N MET A 266 4.33 -15.44 -27.41
CA MET A 266 5.05 -15.22 -28.68
C MET A 266 5.80 -16.46 -29.17
N ASP A 267 6.32 -17.26 -28.26
CA ASP A 267 7.13 -18.44 -28.56
C ASP A 267 6.30 -19.70 -28.88
N ALA A 268 5.06 -19.75 -28.43
CA ALA A 268 4.21 -20.93 -28.51
C ALA A 268 3.08 -20.84 -29.54
N LEU A 269 2.94 -19.73 -30.25
CA LEU A 269 1.97 -19.47 -31.33
C LEU A 269 0.49 -19.48 -30.96
N ALA A 270 0.08 -19.89 -29.80
CA ALA A 270 -1.31 -19.83 -29.41
C ALA A 270 -1.58 -20.32 -27.97
N SER A 271 -1.48 -19.45 -27.01
CA SER A 271 -2.22 -19.65 -25.76
C SER A 271 -3.14 -18.47 -25.60
N VAL A 272 -4.44 -18.68 -25.74
CA VAL A 272 -5.45 -17.65 -25.49
C VAL A 272 -5.98 -17.86 -24.09
N TYR A 273 -5.75 -16.90 -23.23
CA TYR A 273 -6.35 -16.84 -21.91
C TYR A 273 -7.51 -15.86 -21.98
N GLN A 274 -8.72 -16.32 -21.80
CA GLN A 274 -9.90 -15.47 -21.69
C GLN A 274 -10.38 -15.46 -20.24
N HIS A 275 -10.60 -14.29 -19.67
CA HIS A 275 -11.07 -14.21 -18.29
C HIS A 275 -12.54 -14.72 -18.18
N PRO A 276 -12.87 -15.65 -17.24
CA PRO A 276 -14.20 -16.27 -17.16
C PRO A 276 -15.31 -15.34 -16.68
N ASP A 277 -15.00 -14.27 -15.96
CA ASP A 277 -15.99 -13.45 -15.27
C ASP A 277 -16.64 -12.38 -16.16
N GLY A 278 -16.66 -12.56 -17.50
CA GLY A 278 -17.39 -11.68 -18.41
C GLY A 278 -17.01 -10.22 -18.20
N ILE A 279 -15.71 -9.92 -18.13
CA ILE A 279 -15.21 -8.55 -18.11
C ILE A 279 -15.74 -7.86 -19.36
N GLY A 280 -16.34 -6.67 -19.19
CA GLY A 280 -16.84 -5.85 -20.28
C GLY A 280 -15.79 -5.50 -21.35
N PRO A 281 -16.13 -4.71 -22.35
CA PRO A 281 -15.18 -4.30 -23.39
C PRO A 281 -13.97 -3.61 -22.78
N ILE A 282 -12.78 -4.06 -23.13
CA ILE A 282 -11.55 -3.41 -22.68
C ILE A 282 -11.42 -2.08 -23.41
N THR A 283 -11.17 -1.02 -22.63
CA THR A 283 -11.08 0.35 -23.16
C THR A 283 -9.67 0.92 -23.13
N GLY A 284 -8.77 0.35 -22.33
CA GLY A 284 -7.38 0.74 -22.28
C GLY A 284 -6.56 -0.23 -21.45
N MET A 285 -5.28 -0.40 -21.83
CA MET A 285 -4.32 -1.27 -21.18
C MET A 285 -2.99 -0.56 -20.94
N TRP A 286 -2.27 -0.99 -19.92
CA TRP A 286 -0.95 -0.46 -19.58
C TRP A 286 -0.08 -1.51 -18.89
N THR A 287 1.18 -1.58 -19.25
CA THR A 287 2.17 -2.38 -18.51
C THR A 287 2.96 -1.46 -17.60
N ASP A 288 2.94 -1.74 -16.30
CA ASP A 288 3.63 -0.93 -15.30
C ASP A 288 5.14 -1.21 -15.25
N GLN A 289 5.86 -0.41 -14.44
CA GLN A 289 7.32 -0.53 -14.26
C GLN A 289 7.74 -1.89 -13.66
N ASP A 290 6.81 -2.58 -12.98
CA ASP A 290 7.02 -3.91 -12.41
C ASP A 290 6.65 -5.04 -13.38
N GLY A 291 6.27 -4.73 -14.61
CA GLY A 291 5.84 -5.69 -15.62
C GLY A 291 4.46 -6.29 -15.33
N GLN A 292 3.65 -5.64 -14.51
CA GLN A 292 2.27 -6.04 -14.30
C GLN A 292 1.39 -5.36 -15.32
N VAL A 293 0.36 -6.06 -15.75
CA VAL A 293 -0.56 -5.56 -16.79
C VAL A 293 -1.83 -5.06 -16.14
N TRP A 294 -2.16 -3.82 -16.43
CA TRP A 294 -3.35 -3.12 -15.98
C TRP A 294 -4.31 -2.90 -17.13
N TRP A 295 -5.62 -2.91 -16.86
CA TRP A 295 -6.65 -2.54 -17.84
C TRP A 295 -7.89 -1.96 -17.19
N CYS A 296 -8.68 -1.29 -17.99
CA CYS A 296 -10.00 -0.79 -17.64
C CYS A 296 -11.04 -1.31 -18.64
N ASP A 297 -12.27 -1.49 -18.14
CA ASP A 297 -13.42 -2.06 -18.85
C ASP A 297 -14.57 -1.05 -19.06
N GLY A 298 -14.30 0.23 -18.91
CA GLY A 298 -15.29 1.29 -18.98
C GLY A 298 -16.20 1.42 -17.75
N SER A 299 -15.93 0.66 -16.68
CA SER A 299 -16.57 0.81 -15.38
C SER A 299 -15.75 1.72 -14.45
N GLU A 300 -16.16 1.83 -13.18
CA GLU A 300 -15.39 2.48 -12.13
C GLU A 300 -14.21 1.64 -11.61
N ARG A 301 -13.93 0.51 -12.24
CA ARG A 301 -12.87 -0.42 -11.82
C ARG A 301 -11.70 -0.40 -12.78
N ILE A 302 -10.52 -0.54 -12.21
CA ILE A 302 -9.31 -0.91 -12.93
C ILE A 302 -8.86 -2.29 -12.46
N HIS A 303 -8.35 -3.06 -13.38
CA HIS A 303 -7.95 -4.44 -13.16
C HIS A 303 -6.45 -4.57 -13.32
N ARG A 304 -5.86 -5.52 -12.61
CA ARG A 304 -4.43 -5.80 -12.64
C ARG A 304 -4.18 -7.30 -12.65
N ALA A 305 -3.21 -7.72 -13.42
CA ALA A 305 -2.69 -9.08 -13.43
C ALA A 305 -1.17 -9.07 -13.34
N ASP A 306 -0.63 -10.06 -12.62
CA ASP A 306 0.80 -10.35 -12.59
C ASP A 306 1.09 -11.52 -13.54
N PRO A 307 1.82 -11.29 -14.65
CA PRO A 307 2.11 -12.35 -15.63
C PRO A 307 2.97 -13.50 -15.07
N ALA A 308 3.68 -13.25 -13.97
CA ALA A 308 4.51 -14.27 -13.32
C ALA A 308 3.68 -15.33 -12.58
N ILE A 309 2.39 -15.07 -12.38
CA ILE A 309 1.50 -15.90 -11.58
C ILE A 309 0.36 -16.41 -12.44
N LEU A 310 0.33 -17.73 -12.64
CA LEU A 310 -0.74 -18.38 -13.36
C LEU A 310 -1.54 -19.25 -12.42
N TYR A 311 -2.85 -19.14 -12.53
CA TYR A 311 -3.81 -19.90 -11.74
C TYR A 311 -4.71 -20.72 -12.66
N VAL A 312 -4.80 -22.04 -12.40
CA VAL A 312 -5.57 -22.97 -13.25
C VAL A 312 -6.57 -23.73 -12.38
N PRO A 313 -7.81 -23.24 -12.23
CA PRO A 313 -8.85 -23.92 -11.43
C PRO A 313 -9.50 -25.10 -12.18
N GLU A 314 -9.55 -25.01 -13.51
CA GLU A 314 -10.14 -26.01 -14.39
C GLU A 314 -9.40 -26.01 -15.74
N HIS A 315 -9.29 -27.15 -16.37
CA HIS A 315 -8.74 -27.26 -17.72
C HIS A 315 -9.45 -28.39 -18.50
N GLU A 316 -9.95 -28.06 -19.70
CA GLU A 316 -10.68 -28.98 -20.59
C GLU A 316 -11.82 -29.78 -19.89
N GLY A 317 -12.55 -29.12 -19.00
CA GLY A 317 -13.63 -29.73 -18.24
C GLY A 317 -13.18 -30.60 -17.06
N VAL A 318 -11.89 -30.64 -16.77
CA VAL A 318 -11.33 -31.29 -15.57
C VAL A 318 -11.16 -30.24 -14.48
N ASP A 319 -11.87 -30.43 -13.37
CA ASP A 319 -11.70 -29.63 -12.17
C ASP A 319 -10.32 -29.92 -11.53
N LEU A 320 -9.51 -28.87 -11.41
CA LEU A 320 -8.18 -28.93 -10.82
C LEU A 320 -8.15 -28.47 -9.35
N ARG A 321 -9.29 -28.09 -8.81
CA ARG A 321 -9.48 -27.92 -7.37
C ARG A 321 -9.48 -29.30 -6.71
N GLY A 322 -8.62 -29.55 -5.77
CA GLY A 322 -8.45 -30.88 -5.16
C GLY A 322 -7.44 -31.79 -5.88
N VAL A 323 -6.55 -31.20 -6.66
CA VAL A 323 -5.34 -31.89 -7.12
C VAL A 323 -4.47 -32.20 -5.92
N SER A 324 -4.15 -33.46 -5.73
CA SER A 324 -3.43 -34.01 -4.56
C SER A 324 -1.92 -34.17 -4.76
N ALA A 325 -1.45 -34.22 -6.00
CA ALA A 325 -0.05 -34.35 -6.32
C ALA A 325 0.31 -33.75 -7.67
N VAL A 326 1.50 -33.15 -7.76
CA VAL A 326 2.05 -32.59 -9.01
C VAL A 326 3.51 -32.99 -9.17
N CYS A 327 3.97 -33.25 -10.39
CA CYS A 327 5.38 -33.29 -10.74
C CYS A 327 5.61 -32.75 -12.16
N VAL A 328 6.85 -32.38 -12.48
CA VAL A 328 7.29 -32.01 -13.83
C VAL A 328 8.31 -33.02 -14.27
N ASP A 329 8.16 -33.57 -15.49
CA ASP A 329 9.07 -34.57 -16.06
C ASP A 329 10.20 -33.90 -16.88
N GLY A 330 11.12 -34.74 -17.32
CA GLY A 330 12.28 -34.34 -18.13
C GLY A 330 11.94 -33.77 -19.53
N PHE A 331 10.69 -33.85 -19.96
CA PHE A 331 10.17 -33.28 -21.20
C PHE A 331 9.37 -32.01 -20.99
N ASP A 332 9.46 -31.49 -19.78
CA ASP A 332 8.77 -30.28 -19.33
C ASP A 332 7.23 -30.41 -19.42
N ARG A 333 6.71 -31.62 -19.13
CA ARG A 333 5.27 -31.85 -18.96
C ARG A 333 4.94 -31.80 -17.48
N ILE A 334 3.86 -31.12 -17.15
CA ILE A 334 3.28 -31.18 -15.80
C ILE A 334 2.37 -32.41 -15.69
N TRP A 335 2.59 -33.20 -14.67
CA TRP A 335 1.77 -34.34 -14.28
C TRP A 335 1.03 -33.97 -13.02
N PHE A 336 -0.24 -34.28 -12.96
CA PHE A 336 -1.03 -34.00 -11.77
C PHE A 336 -2.09 -35.08 -11.54
N ALA A 337 -2.35 -35.34 -10.27
CA ALA A 337 -3.37 -36.26 -9.81
C ALA A 337 -4.55 -35.48 -9.25
N SER A 338 -5.75 -35.73 -9.76
CA SER A 338 -7.01 -35.20 -9.28
C SER A 338 -7.97 -36.31 -8.95
N PRO A 339 -9.12 -36.06 -8.30
CA PRO A 339 -10.18 -37.04 -8.12
C PRO A 339 -10.67 -37.67 -9.42
N ALA A 340 -10.49 -37.00 -10.57
CA ALA A 340 -10.84 -37.52 -11.90
C ALA A 340 -9.79 -38.43 -12.50
N GLY A 341 -8.61 -38.59 -11.88
CA GLY A 341 -7.52 -39.49 -12.29
C GLY A 341 -6.18 -38.79 -12.45
N LEU A 342 -5.25 -39.49 -13.11
CA LEU A 342 -3.91 -38.99 -13.42
C LEU A 342 -3.90 -38.38 -14.81
N PHE A 343 -3.34 -37.19 -14.91
CA PHE A 343 -3.25 -36.42 -16.13
C PHE A 343 -1.87 -35.81 -16.33
N HIS A 344 -1.54 -35.53 -17.59
CA HIS A 344 -0.38 -34.68 -17.90
C HIS A 344 -0.66 -33.71 -19.05
N HIS A 345 0.07 -32.61 -19.03
CA HIS A 345 0.02 -31.55 -20.03
C HIS A 345 1.40 -30.88 -20.15
N PRO A 346 1.80 -30.32 -21.31
CA PRO A 346 2.98 -29.48 -21.37
C PRO A 346 2.89 -28.31 -20.38
N THR A 347 4.00 -27.91 -19.74
CA THR A 347 4.02 -26.83 -18.75
C THR A 347 3.61 -25.48 -19.32
N ALA A 348 3.75 -25.29 -20.64
CA ALA A 348 3.32 -24.09 -21.35
C ALA A 348 1.79 -23.98 -21.46
N PHE A 349 1.03 -25.06 -21.22
CA PHE A 349 -0.42 -25.13 -21.43
C PHE A 349 -0.87 -24.51 -22.77
N SER A 350 -0.14 -24.78 -23.85
CA SER A 350 -0.40 -24.17 -25.15
C SER A 350 -1.59 -24.80 -25.86
N GLU A 351 -2.34 -24.01 -26.64
CA GLU A 351 -3.43 -24.50 -27.50
C GLU A 351 -2.96 -25.57 -28.49
N GLY A 352 -3.87 -26.48 -28.80
CA GLY A 352 -3.59 -27.62 -29.70
C GLY A 352 -2.88 -28.80 -29.03
N ARG A 353 -2.58 -28.71 -27.76
CA ARG A 353 -2.12 -29.85 -26.95
C ARG A 353 -3.16 -30.14 -25.89
N HIS A 354 -3.83 -31.28 -26.02
CA HIS A 354 -4.90 -31.66 -25.11
C HIS A 354 -4.36 -32.32 -23.84
N LEU A 355 -5.14 -32.14 -22.77
CA LEU A 355 -4.95 -32.85 -21.52
C LEU A 355 -5.01 -34.36 -21.76
N GLN A 356 -3.94 -35.04 -21.42
CA GLN A 356 -3.86 -36.49 -21.60
C GLN A 356 -4.14 -37.20 -20.28
N ARG A 357 -5.19 -37.97 -20.25
CA ARG A 357 -5.50 -38.86 -19.13
C ARG A 357 -4.73 -40.17 -19.23
N VAL A 358 -4.09 -40.59 -18.15
CA VAL A 358 -3.41 -41.86 -18.05
C VAL A 358 -4.32 -42.84 -17.32
N PRO A 359 -4.77 -43.93 -17.98
CA PRO A 359 -5.61 -44.89 -17.32
C PRO A 359 -4.79 -45.71 -16.33
N LEU A 360 -5.13 -45.62 -15.05
CA LEU A 360 -4.60 -46.48 -14.00
C LEU A 360 -5.68 -47.51 -13.63
N ASN A 361 -5.28 -48.80 -13.53
CA ASN A 361 -6.18 -49.82 -13.05
C ASN A 361 -6.19 -49.81 -11.50
N VAL A 362 -6.82 -48.80 -10.91
CA VAL A 362 -6.92 -48.56 -9.48
C VAL A 362 -8.35 -48.17 -9.13
N ASP A 363 -8.82 -48.49 -7.93
CA ASP A 363 -10.11 -48.03 -7.43
C ASP A 363 -10.13 -46.46 -7.53
N PRO A 364 -11.13 -45.84 -8.19
CA PRO A 364 -11.24 -44.39 -8.29
C PRO A 364 -11.25 -43.66 -6.95
N ARG A 365 -11.50 -44.35 -5.85
CA ARG A 365 -11.46 -43.77 -4.49
C ARG A 365 -10.06 -43.77 -3.87
N THR A 366 -9.11 -44.49 -4.46
CA THR A 366 -7.72 -44.50 -3.96
C THR A 366 -6.99 -43.23 -4.34
N PRO A 367 -6.64 -42.37 -3.39
CA PRO A 367 -5.97 -41.10 -3.70
C PRO A 367 -4.53 -41.37 -4.16
N ILE A 368 -4.13 -40.67 -5.24
CA ILE A 368 -2.72 -40.58 -5.65
C ILE A 368 -2.15 -39.39 -4.86
N VAL A 369 -1.23 -39.62 -3.97
CA VAL A 369 -0.75 -38.61 -3.01
C VAL A 369 0.63 -38.04 -3.33
N SER A 370 1.37 -38.70 -4.22
CA SER A 370 2.67 -38.19 -4.65
C SER A 370 3.03 -38.65 -6.05
N LEU A 371 3.75 -37.82 -6.79
CA LEU A 371 4.25 -38.12 -8.13
C LEU A 371 5.75 -37.89 -8.19
N ALA A 372 6.48 -38.76 -8.90
CA ALA A 372 7.91 -38.59 -9.14
C ALA A 372 8.28 -38.93 -10.58
N ALA A 373 9.10 -38.10 -11.23
CA ALA A 373 9.62 -38.32 -12.56
C ALA A 373 11.08 -38.77 -12.51
N THR A 374 11.43 -39.87 -13.15
CA THR A 374 12.81 -40.35 -13.28
C THR A 374 13.51 -39.64 -14.46
N ARG A 375 14.83 -39.75 -14.52
CA ARG A 375 15.61 -39.22 -15.65
C ARG A 375 15.27 -39.91 -16.96
N SER A 376 14.93 -41.21 -16.96
CA SER A 376 14.49 -41.98 -18.13
C SER A 376 13.08 -41.58 -18.61
N GLY A 377 12.38 -40.77 -17.86
CA GLY A 377 11.03 -40.31 -18.19
C GLY A 377 9.92 -41.21 -17.64
N THR A 378 10.23 -42.17 -16.80
CA THR A 378 9.23 -42.98 -16.10
C THR A 378 8.59 -42.15 -14.99
N ILE A 379 7.25 -42.18 -14.92
CA ILE A 379 6.50 -41.48 -13.88
C ILE A 379 6.04 -42.49 -12.85
N TRP A 380 6.31 -42.20 -11.60
CA TRP A 380 5.85 -42.98 -10.48
C TRP A 380 4.70 -42.31 -9.77
N ALA A 381 3.55 -42.96 -9.70
CA ALA A 381 2.38 -42.48 -8.98
C ALA A 381 2.23 -43.28 -7.70
N ALA A 382 2.43 -42.60 -6.57
CA ALA A 382 2.28 -43.19 -5.25
C ALA A 382 0.86 -43.04 -4.74
N THR A 383 0.28 -44.11 -4.21
CA THR A 383 -1.12 -44.10 -3.74
C THR A 383 -1.20 -44.39 -2.24
N PHE A 384 -2.27 -43.94 -1.64
CA PHE A 384 -2.61 -44.34 -0.28
C PHE A 384 -3.58 -45.54 -0.32
N GLY A 385 -3.04 -46.72 -0.12
CA GLY A 385 -3.81 -47.99 -0.06
C GLY A 385 -3.66 -48.95 -1.26
N SER A 386 -3.03 -48.52 -2.38
CA SER A 386 -2.87 -49.37 -3.56
C SER A 386 -1.42 -49.51 -4.05
N GLY A 387 -0.43 -49.11 -3.22
CA GLY A 387 0.98 -49.15 -3.60
C GLY A 387 1.37 -48.14 -4.64
N VAL A 388 2.21 -48.48 -5.62
CA VAL A 388 2.75 -47.52 -6.58
C VAL A 388 2.60 -48.00 -8.02
N PHE A 389 2.43 -47.08 -8.94
CA PHE A 389 2.31 -47.34 -10.36
C PHE A 389 3.47 -46.66 -11.10
N ALA A 390 4.21 -47.44 -11.88
CA ALA A 390 5.26 -46.89 -12.77
C ALA A 390 4.71 -46.80 -14.20
N ILE A 391 4.71 -45.61 -14.74
CA ILE A 391 4.23 -45.27 -16.09
C ILE A 391 5.47 -45.03 -16.97
N SER A 392 5.74 -45.90 -17.91
CA SER A 392 6.85 -45.74 -18.82
C SER A 392 6.63 -44.61 -19.83
N PRO A 393 7.67 -44.07 -20.49
CA PRO A 393 7.51 -43.06 -21.56
C PRO A 393 6.66 -43.57 -22.73
N SER A 394 6.53 -44.90 -22.91
CA SER A 394 5.62 -45.51 -23.92
C SER A 394 4.16 -45.57 -23.48
N GLY A 395 3.86 -45.21 -22.23
CA GLY A 395 2.51 -45.24 -21.65
C GLY A 395 2.14 -46.60 -21.02
N GLU A 396 3.09 -47.53 -20.95
CA GLU A 396 2.87 -48.81 -20.25
C GLU A 396 2.86 -48.59 -18.73
N VAL A 397 1.88 -49.20 -18.03
CA VAL A 397 1.67 -49.01 -16.60
C VAL A 397 2.01 -50.31 -15.87
N HIS A 398 2.97 -50.24 -14.97
CA HIS A 398 3.34 -51.37 -14.08
C HIS A 398 2.89 -51.06 -12.65
N HIS A 399 2.14 -51.97 -12.06
CA HIS A 399 1.67 -51.86 -10.68
C HIS A 399 2.61 -52.63 -9.75
N HIS A 400 3.11 -51.96 -8.71
CA HIS A 400 3.94 -52.59 -7.68
C HIS A 400 3.24 -52.50 -6.33
N ASN A 401 3.22 -53.66 -5.66
CA ASN A 401 2.58 -53.84 -4.35
C ASN A 401 3.53 -54.61 -3.39
N GLU A 402 3.06 -54.96 -2.21
CA GLU A 402 3.86 -55.70 -1.23
C GLU A 402 4.35 -57.04 -1.76
N GLN A 403 3.58 -57.77 -2.61
CA GLN A 403 4.04 -59.03 -3.25
C GLN A 403 5.21 -58.78 -4.20
N GLY A 404 5.29 -57.57 -4.81
CA GLY A 404 6.40 -57.11 -5.63
C GLY A 404 7.57 -56.52 -4.85
N GLY A 405 7.54 -56.56 -3.53
CA GLY A 405 8.61 -56.11 -2.64
C GLY A 405 8.45 -54.66 -2.14
N LEU A 406 7.35 -54.02 -2.43
CA LEU A 406 7.04 -52.69 -1.83
C LEU A 406 6.77 -52.88 -0.33
N ARG A 407 7.36 -52.04 0.50
CA ARG A 407 7.31 -52.21 1.95
C ARG A 407 5.90 -52.06 2.54
N ASN A 408 5.10 -51.13 2.05
CA ASN A 408 3.73 -50.84 2.49
C ASN A 408 2.89 -50.25 1.37
N MET A 409 1.62 -50.62 1.29
CA MET A 409 0.67 -50.12 0.28
C MET A 409 0.27 -48.66 0.44
N ASN A 410 0.45 -48.11 1.65
CA ASN A 410 0.16 -46.71 1.95
C ASN A 410 1.45 -45.90 1.77
N VAL A 411 1.63 -45.32 0.60
CA VAL A 411 2.81 -44.51 0.26
C VAL A 411 2.44 -43.05 0.37
N LEU A 412 3.24 -42.29 1.11
CA LEU A 412 2.99 -40.86 1.37
C LEU A 412 3.80 -39.94 0.44
N ALA A 413 5.02 -40.36 0.08
CA ALA A 413 5.86 -39.61 -0.84
C ALA A 413 6.69 -40.51 -1.75
N ALA A 414 6.93 -40.02 -2.96
CA ALA A 414 7.87 -40.60 -3.93
C ALA A 414 8.83 -39.49 -4.39
N ARG A 415 10.14 -39.79 -4.38
CA ARG A 415 11.18 -38.86 -4.80
C ARG A 415 12.17 -39.55 -5.73
N ALA A 416 12.35 -39.05 -6.94
CA ALA A 416 13.29 -39.63 -7.90
C ALA A 416 14.70 -39.02 -7.74
N ALA A 417 15.71 -39.86 -7.90
CA ALA A 417 17.11 -39.46 -8.00
C ALA A 417 17.78 -40.22 -9.17
N GLY A 418 17.86 -39.57 -10.31
CA GLY A 418 18.19 -40.29 -11.56
C GLY A 418 17.06 -41.22 -11.95
N ASP A 419 17.37 -42.52 -12.07
CA ASP A 419 16.38 -43.58 -12.37
C ASP A 419 15.95 -44.37 -11.15
N SER A 420 16.53 -44.09 -9.98
CA SER A 420 16.10 -44.65 -8.71
C SER A 420 14.98 -43.82 -8.09
N VAL A 421 14.06 -44.47 -7.38
CA VAL A 421 12.95 -43.79 -6.72
C VAL A 421 12.85 -44.23 -5.27
N TRP A 422 12.77 -43.25 -4.40
CA TRP A 422 12.67 -43.40 -2.97
C TRP A 422 11.22 -43.17 -2.53
N PHE A 423 10.73 -44.06 -1.67
CA PHE A 423 9.35 -44.01 -1.19
C PHE A 423 9.31 -43.89 0.33
N ALA A 424 8.49 -42.99 0.81
CA ALA A 424 8.10 -42.82 2.21
C ALA A 424 6.73 -43.50 2.40
N THR A 425 6.62 -44.38 3.40
CA THR A 425 5.39 -45.17 3.65
C THR A 425 4.97 -45.08 5.12
N LEU A 426 3.79 -45.63 5.44
CA LEU A 426 3.34 -45.70 6.84
C LEU A 426 4.17 -46.67 7.69
N ASP A 427 5.02 -47.54 7.08
CA ASP A 427 5.89 -48.48 7.79
C ASP A 427 7.36 -48.28 7.39
N GLY A 428 7.83 -47.05 7.26
CA GLY A 428 9.21 -46.74 6.93
C GLY A 428 9.41 -46.37 5.46
N ALA A 429 10.67 -46.33 5.03
CA ALA A 429 11.03 -45.98 3.68
C ALA A 429 11.65 -47.13 2.90
N CYS A 430 11.53 -47.10 1.57
CA CYS A 430 12.18 -48.07 0.68
C CYS A 430 12.67 -47.36 -0.60
N LEU A 431 13.61 -48.02 -1.30
CA LEU A 431 14.24 -47.57 -2.52
C LEU A 431 13.95 -48.55 -3.65
N TRP A 432 13.46 -48.05 -4.78
CA TRP A 432 13.50 -48.73 -6.06
C TRP A 432 14.81 -48.41 -6.79
N ASP A 433 15.66 -49.37 -7.05
CA ASP A 433 16.98 -49.19 -7.64
C ASP A 433 17.04 -49.48 -9.16
N GLY A 434 15.90 -49.70 -9.78
CA GLY A 434 15.76 -50.12 -11.18
C GLY A 434 15.58 -51.63 -11.37
N SER A 435 15.87 -52.42 -10.36
CA SER A 435 15.74 -53.90 -10.38
C SER A 435 14.75 -54.45 -9.34
N GLY A 436 14.56 -53.75 -8.24
CA GLY A 436 13.66 -54.15 -7.17
C GLY A 436 13.62 -53.14 -6.02
N PHE A 437 12.72 -53.43 -5.06
CA PHE A 437 12.62 -52.62 -3.84
C PHE A 437 13.65 -53.08 -2.80
N LYS A 438 14.22 -52.12 -2.10
CA LYS A 438 15.15 -52.30 -0.97
C LYS A 438 14.65 -51.46 0.21
N ASP A 439 14.46 -52.14 1.34
CA ASP A 439 14.06 -51.44 2.57
C ASP A 439 15.20 -50.61 3.14
N LEU A 440 14.89 -49.43 3.62
CA LEU A 440 15.82 -48.61 4.38
C LEU A 440 15.79 -49.06 5.85
N VAL A 441 16.77 -49.83 6.21
CA VAL A 441 16.89 -50.42 7.58
C VAL A 441 16.95 -49.27 8.61
N GLY A 442 16.16 -49.39 9.66
CA GLY A 442 16.09 -48.40 10.76
C GLY A 442 15.11 -47.26 10.55
N THR A 443 14.32 -47.26 9.49
CA THR A 443 13.27 -46.25 9.22
C THR A 443 11.87 -46.75 9.59
N ALA A 444 11.73 -47.65 10.55
CA ALA A 444 10.43 -48.20 10.94
C ALA A 444 9.50 -47.13 11.51
N GLY A 445 8.19 -47.21 11.16
CA GLY A 445 7.16 -46.23 11.55
C GLY A 445 6.81 -45.23 10.45
N PHE A 446 5.96 -44.29 10.74
CA PHE A 446 5.44 -43.33 9.76
C PHE A 446 6.55 -42.45 9.22
N THR A 447 6.75 -42.52 7.90
CA THR A 447 7.62 -41.63 7.13
C THR A 447 6.80 -40.76 6.20
N PHE A 448 6.96 -39.46 6.30
CA PHE A 448 6.19 -38.47 5.52
C PHE A 448 6.89 -38.11 4.21
N ASP A 449 8.21 -37.98 4.23
CA ASP A 449 8.97 -37.59 3.04
C ASP A 449 10.37 -38.18 3.08
N VAL A 450 10.99 -38.31 1.91
CA VAL A 450 12.35 -38.80 1.75
C VAL A 450 13.10 -37.92 0.75
N LEU A 451 14.23 -37.39 1.12
CA LEU A 451 15.07 -36.55 0.28
C LEU A 451 16.35 -37.30 -0.10
N PRO A 452 16.47 -37.81 -1.34
CA PRO A 452 17.69 -38.41 -1.84
C PRO A 452 18.88 -37.45 -1.81
N ARG A 453 20.04 -37.94 -1.39
CA ARG A 453 21.31 -37.22 -1.35
C ARG A 453 22.40 -37.91 -2.15
N GLY A 454 22.05 -38.83 -3.01
CA GLY A 454 22.93 -39.67 -3.80
C GLY A 454 22.31 -41.03 -4.03
N LYS A 455 23.11 -42.00 -4.50
CA LYS A 455 22.62 -43.33 -4.84
C LYS A 455 22.19 -44.16 -3.62
N ASP A 456 22.92 -44.03 -2.51
CA ASP A 456 22.72 -44.80 -1.28
C ASP A 456 22.63 -43.93 -0.02
N HIS A 457 22.26 -42.64 -0.20
CA HIS A 457 22.14 -41.66 0.87
C HIS A 457 20.82 -40.93 0.75
N ALA A 458 20.11 -40.73 1.86
CA ALA A 458 18.88 -39.93 1.92
C ALA A 458 18.68 -39.37 3.32
N LEU A 459 17.90 -38.29 3.38
CA LEU A 459 17.25 -37.82 4.60
C LEU A 459 15.81 -38.29 4.59
N VAL A 460 15.31 -38.75 5.73
CA VAL A 460 13.96 -39.32 5.89
C VAL A 460 13.26 -38.55 6.98
N ALA A 461 12.13 -37.94 6.64
CA ALA A 461 11.25 -37.25 7.58
C ALA A 461 10.28 -38.21 8.20
N THR A 462 10.23 -38.29 9.52
CA THR A 462 9.44 -39.27 10.26
C THR A 462 8.48 -38.63 11.25
N ASP A 463 7.51 -39.41 11.68
CA ASP A 463 6.71 -39.13 12.86
C ASP A 463 7.35 -39.76 14.10
N GLY A 464 7.72 -38.90 15.04
CA GLY A 464 8.23 -39.29 16.35
C GLY A 464 9.71 -39.61 16.44
N GLN A 465 10.42 -39.87 15.31
CA GLN A 465 11.86 -40.14 15.30
C GLN A 465 12.70 -38.98 14.76
N GLY A 466 12.06 -37.87 14.34
CA GLY A 466 12.74 -36.75 13.77
C GLY A 466 13.15 -36.92 12.32
N ILE A 467 14.33 -36.43 11.96
CA ILE A 467 14.93 -36.61 10.64
C ILE A 467 16.01 -37.66 10.75
N LEU A 468 15.88 -38.71 9.97
CA LEU A 468 16.87 -39.80 9.90
C LEU A 468 17.78 -39.59 8.69
N ARG A 469 19.09 -39.72 8.87
CA ARG A 469 20.06 -39.82 7.80
C ARG A 469 20.29 -41.27 7.49
N TYR A 470 19.93 -41.72 6.30
CA TYR A 470 20.28 -43.00 5.78
C TYR A 470 21.55 -42.91 4.96
N ALA A 471 22.52 -43.75 5.27
CA ALA A 471 23.79 -43.85 4.56
C ALA A 471 24.31 -45.27 4.56
N ASN A 472 24.60 -45.84 3.38
CA ASN A 472 25.25 -47.13 3.21
C ASN A 472 24.60 -48.29 4.04
N GLY A 473 23.27 -48.32 4.10
CA GLY A 473 22.54 -49.42 4.79
C GLY A 473 22.32 -49.20 6.28
N SER A 474 22.67 -48.02 6.82
CA SER A 474 22.43 -47.69 8.23
C SER A 474 21.70 -46.34 8.36
N THR A 475 20.96 -46.16 9.43
CA THR A 475 20.28 -44.92 9.77
C THR A 475 20.77 -44.32 11.06
N GLU A 476 20.88 -43.00 11.08
CA GLU A 476 21.23 -42.23 12.25
C GLU A 476 20.27 -41.03 12.37
N ALA A 477 19.75 -40.78 13.58
CA ALA A 477 18.88 -39.62 13.82
C ALA A 477 19.70 -38.33 13.90
N LEU A 478 19.31 -37.31 13.15
CA LEU A 478 19.90 -35.97 13.25
C LEU A 478 19.50 -35.30 14.57
N ARG A 479 20.39 -34.50 15.11
CA ARG A 479 20.07 -33.69 16.30
C ARG A 479 19.05 -32.63 15.94
N SER A 480 17.86 -32.69 16.53
CA SER A 480 16.76 -31.74 16.32
C SER A 480 16.03 -31.45 17.62
N SER A 481 15.37 -30.30 17.71
CA SER A 481 14.46 -29.93 18.80
C SER A 481 13.05 -30.51 18.62
N ALA A 482 12.73 -31.09 17.46
CA ALA A 482 11.44 -31.68 17.15
C ALA A 482 11.60 -33.13 16.63
N ASN A 483 10.54 -33.92 16.76
CA ASN A 483 10.53 -35.32 16.43
C ASN A 483 9.64 -35.68 15.23
N THR A 484 8.84 -34.73 14.72
CA THR A 484 7.92 -34.92 13.59
C THR A 484 8.21 -33.93 12.50
N PHE A 485 8.42 -34.41 11.27
CA PHE A 485 8.66 -33.60 10.09
C PHE A 485 7.84 -34.14 8.90
N TYR A 486 7.27 -33.24 8.11
CA TYR A 486 6.36 -33.57 7.01
C TYR A 486 6.96 -33.38 5.62
N SER A 487 7.94 -32.52 5.46
CA SER A 487 8.54 -32.21 4.16
C SER A 487 10.03 -31.97 4.27
N LEU A 488 10.74 -32.35 3.22
CA LEU A 488 12.18 -32.12 3.04
C LEU A 488 12.45 -31.57 1.66
N ILE A 489 13.34 -30.58 1.57
CA ILE A 489 13.82 -30.08 0.28
C ILE A 489 15.33 -29.81 0.31
N ALA A 490 16.00 -30.08 -0.82
CA ALA A 490 17.41 -29.75 -0.99
C ALA A 490 17.57 -28.26 -1.23
N ASP A 491 18.61 -27.67 -0.64
CA ASP A 491 19.05 -26.34 -1.01
C ASP A 491 19.71 -26.42 -2.40
N ALA A 492 19.34 -25.54 -3.31
CA ALA A 492 19.84 -25.55 -4.69
C ALA A 492 21.29 -25.04 -4.80
N THR A 493 21.77 -24.31 -3.81
CA THR A 493 23.05 -23.58 -3.83
C THR A 493 24.12 -24.20 -2.91
N SER A 494 23.72 -25.09 -2.02
CA SER A 494 24.60 -25.71 -1.02
C SER A 494 24.23 -27.17 -0.76
N ASP A 495 25.12 -27.91 -0.09
CA ASP A 495 24.85 -29.29 0.37
C ASP A 495 23.92 -29.36 1.61
N GLN A 496 23.13 -28.32 1.82
CA GLN A 496 22.20 -28.24 2.92
C GLN A 496 20.80 -28.70 2.51
N ALA A 497 19.94 -28.84 3.48
CA ALA A 497 18.53 -29.16 3.25
C ALA A 497 17.66 -28.31 4.19
N TRP A 498 16.40 -28.31 3.85
CA TRP A 498 15.39 -27.69 4.69
C TRP A 498 14.32 -28.73 5.02
N ALA A 499 13.82 -28.67 6.23
CA ALA A 499 12.74 -29.51 6.72
C ALA A 499 11.65 -28.67 7.34
N MET A 500 10.45 -29.21 7.37
CA MET A 500 9.29 -28.58 7.98
C MET A 500 8.52 -29.57 8.81
N GLY A 501 8.06 -29.14 9.98
CA GLY A 501 7.24 -29.96 10.88
C GLY A 501 6.31 -29.11 11.73
N PRO A 502 5.22 -29.70 12.25
CA PRO A 502 4.14 -28.96 12.90
C PRO A 502 4.57 -28.23 14.18
N ALA A 503 5.47 -28.80 14.96
CA ALA A 503 6.00 -28.20 16.18
C ALA A 503 7.39 -27.56 15.99
N ALA A 504 8.07 -27.94 14.89
CA ALA A 504 9.42 -27.49 14.61
C ALA A 504 9.44 -26.17 13.85
N GLY A 505 8.36 -25.87 13.12
CA GLY A 505 8.39 -24.83 12.11
C GLY A 505 9.29 -25.26 10.95
N ILE A 506 10.10 -24.33 10.44
CA ILE A 506 11.05 -24.61 9.36
C ILE A 506 12.46 -24.73 9.93
N CYS A 507 13.15 -25.78 9.53
CA CYS A 507 14.47 -26.11 10.03
C CYS A 507 15.47 -26.19 8.88
N ARG A 508 16.62 -25.56 9.05
CA ARG A 508 17.78 -25.70 8.16
C ARG A 508 18.64 -26.86 8.64
N ILE A 509 18.90 -27.79 7.75
CA ILE A 509 19.72 -28.97 8.03
C ILE A 509 21.13 -28.72 7.51
N ALA A 510 22.09 -28.69 8.43
CA ALA A 510 23.51 -28.53 8.13
C ALA A 510 24.33 -29.25 9.20
N ASN A 511 25.46 -29.92 8.81
CA ASN A 511 26.40 -30.53 9.74
C ASN A 511 25.70 -31.50 10.75
N ASP A 512 24.83 -32.38 10.26
CA ASP A 512 24.09 -33.38 11.04
C ASP A 512 23.16 -32.82 12.12
N ARG A 513 22.75 -31.58 11.94
CA ARG A 513 21.86 -30.85 12.85
C ARG A 513 20.74 -30.18 12.09
N ALA A 514 19.51 -30.31 12.57
CA ALA A 514 18.38 -29.52 12.14
C ALA A 514 18.22 -28.33 13.09
N ASN A 515 18.58 -27.15 12.60
CA ASN A 515 18.41 -25.91 13.32
C ASN A 515 17.05 -25.29 12.94
N CYS A 516 16.13 -25.34 13.89
CA CYS A 516 14.76 -24.87 13.69
C CYS A 516 14.65 -23.40 14.12
N THR A 517 14.13 -22.59 13.24
CA THR A 517 13.91 -21.17 13.49
C THR A 517 12.43 -20.86 13.32
N GLY A 518 11.87 -20.09 14.26
CA GLY A 518 10.65 -19.39 13.99
C GLY A 518 9.35 -19.89 14.57
N ALA A 519 9.33 -20.64 15.67
CA ALA A 519 8.09 -20.94 16.42
C ALA A 519 7.25 -19.69 16.84
N GLY A 520 7.76 -18.47 16.63
CA GLY A 520 7.11 -17.21 16.94
C GLY A 520 6.61 -16.39 15.75
N LEU A 521 6.90 -16.81 14.51
CA LEU A 521 6.45 -16.08 13.32
C LEU A 521 4.98 -16.38 13.00
N PRO A 522 4.22 -15.41 12.43
CA PRO A 522 2.83 -15.63 12.00
C PRO A 522 2.65 -16.85 11.08
N LEU A 523 3.65 -17.11 10.23
CA LEU A 523 3.75 -18.28 9.35
C LEU A 523 3.52 -19.61 10.08
N PHE A 524 3.99 -19.75 11.32
CA PHE A 524 3.92 -21.00 12.07
C PHE A 524 2.73 -21.12 13.01
N LYS A 525 1.84 -20.12 13.03
CA LYS A 525 0.53 -20.25 13.69
C LYS A 525 -0.43 -21.08 12.86
N ASP A 526 -0.18 -21.15 11.55
CA ASP A 526 -0.96 -21.90 10.59
C ASP A 526 -0.09 -23.03 9.99
N ASP A 527 -0.71 -24.12 9.58
CA ASP A 527 0.00 -25.28 9.05
C ASP A 527 0.71 -24.95 7.73
N VAL A 528 2.00 -25.29 7.65
CA VAL A 528 2.76 -25.29 6.40
C VAL A 528 2.72 -26.70 5.82
N PHE A 529 2.35 -26.83 4.53
CA PHE A 529 2.13 -28.13 3.91
C PHE A 529 3.20 -28.52 2.89
N ALA A 530 3.91 -27.57 2.30
CA ALA A 530 4.97 -27.88 1.34
C ALA A 530 6.12 -26.86 1.39
N LEU A 531 7.29 -27.34 1.02
CA LEU A 531 8.47 -26.51 0.75
C LEU A 531 8.85 -26.60 -0.72
N ALA A 532 9.26 -25.49 -1.30
CA ALA A 532 9.74 -25.39 -2.68
C ALA A 532 11.00 -24.54 -2.76
N MET A 533 11.77 -24.72 -3.85
CA MET A 533 12.89 -23.85 -4.19
C MET A 533 12.52 -22.95 -5.37
N ALA A 534 12.53 -21.64 -5.17
CA ALA A 534 12.44 -20.65 -6.24
C ALA A 534 13.75 -19.88 -6.32
N ARG A 535 14.48 -20.05 -7.42
CA ARG A 535 15.85 -19.52 -7.55
C ARG A 535 16.76 -20.03 -6.41
N ASP A 536 17.26 -19.16 -5.56
CA ASP A 536 18.11 -19.40 -4.39
C ASP A 536 17.35 -19.34 -3.06
N ARG A 537 16.02 -19.18 -3.10
CA ARG A 537 15.17 -18.98 -1.92
C ARG A 537 14.25 -20.16 -1.66
N VAL A 538 14.07 -20.46 -0.39
CA VAL A 538 13.10 -21.47 0.04
C VAL A 538 11.74 -20.81 0.17
N LEU A 539 10.74 -21.38 -0.47
CA LEU A 539 9.34 -21.04 -0.30
C LEU A 539 8.69 -21.99 0.70
N ALA A 540 7.91 -21.44 1.60
CA ALA A 540 7.00 -22.16 2.48
C ALA A 540 5.57 -21.93 2.00
N LEU A 541 4.87 -23.02 1.69
CA LEU A 541 3.51 -23.04 1.16
C LEU A 541 2.58 -23.62 2.21
N GLY A 542 1.56 -22.91 2.61
CA GLY A 542 0.66 -23.36 3.66
C GLY A 542 -0.65 -22.60 3.68
N LYS A 543 -1.41 -22.77 4.75
CA LYS A 543 -2.69 -22.11 4.97
C LYS A 543 -2.58 -20.60 5.05
N ALA A 544 -1.47 -20.09 5.58
CA ALA A 544 -1.16 -18.67 5.60
C ALA A 544 -0.76 -18.09 4.22
N GLY A 545 -0.65 -18.93 3.18
CA GLY A 545 -0.24 -18.53 1.83
C GLY A 545 1.21 -18.92 1.50
N VAL A 546 1.93 -18.02 0.81
CA VAL A 546 3.31 -18.25 0.33
C VAL A 546 4.27 -17.31 1.03
N TRP A 547 5.31 -17.89 1.61
CA TRP A 547 6.40 -17.16 2.27
C TRP A 547 7.74 -17.54 1.65
N ALA A 548 8.67 -16.64 1.59
CA ALA A 548 10.02 -16.87 1.10
C ALA A 548 11.07 -16.59 2.17
N HIS A 549 12.06 -17.46 2.30
CA HIS A 549 13.23 -17.22 3.13
C HIS A 549 14.26 -16.42 2.34
N ASP A 550 14.68 -15.28 2.86
CA ASP A 550 15.78 -14.51 2.29
C ASP A 550 17.12 -15.01 2.85
N PRO A 551 18.00 -15.59 2.00
CA PRO A 551 19.25 -16.18 2.47
C PRO A 551 20.25 -15.16 3.00
N LEU A 552 20.12 -13.86 2.64
CA LEU A 552 21.03 -12.79 3.06
C LEU A 552 20.70 -12.27 4.46
N SER A 553 19.43 -11.95 4.69
CA SER A 553 18.98 -11.40 5.99
C SER A 553 18.57 -12.52 6.97
N GLY A 554 18.28 -13.71 6.49
CA GLY A 554 17.69 -14.80 7.28
C GLY A 554 16.22 -14.58 7.64
N ALA A 555 15.59 -13.54 7.10
CA ALA A 555 14.20 -13.22 7.34
C ALA A 555 13.23 -14.01 6.46
N TRP A 556 11.99 -14.16 6.91
CA TRP A 556 10.90 -14.69 6.11
C TRP A 556 10.04 -13.55 5.58
N ILE A 557 9.82 -13.54 4.26
CA ILE A 557 9.07 -12.52 3.53
C ILE A 557 7.70 -13.08 3.18
N ASP A 558 6.63 -12.40 3.56
CA ASP A 558 5.26 -12.75 3.18
C ASP A 558 4.99 -12.34 1.72
N LEU A 559 4.93 -13.33 0.83
CA LEU A 559 4.60 -13.14 -0.57
C LEU A 559 3.10 -13.29 -0.87
N SER A 560 2.28 -13.76 0.08
CA SER A 560 0.87 -14.13 -0.14
C SER A 560 0.06 -13.00 -0.78
N GLY A 561 0.31 -11.78 -0.33
CA GLY A 561 -0.28 -10.59 -0.93
C GLY A 561 0.17 -10.36 -2.37
N ARG A 562 1.44 -10.56 -2.70
CA ARG A 562 1.99 -10.37 -4.05
C ARG A 562 1.52 -11.43 -5.02
N VAL A 563 1.59 -12.70 -4.60
CA VAL A 563 1.22 -13.83 -5.45
C VAL A 563 -0.26 -14.19 -5.40
N GLY A 564 -1.07 -13.43 -4.64
CA GLY A 564 -2.52 -13.60 -4.58
C GLY A 564 -3.03 -14.90 -3.96
N THR A 565 -2.16 -15.61 -3.26
CA THR A 565 -2.48 -16.88 -2.62
C THR A 565 -2.96 -16.72 -1.17
N ALA A 566 -3.22 -15.50 -0.73
CA ALA A 566 -3.74 -15.24 0.62
C ALA A 566 -5.04 -16.05 0.84
N GLY A 567 -5.04 -16.93 1.83
CA GLY A 567 -6.15 -17.82 2.15
C GLY A 567 -6.34 -18.99 1.17
N ALA A 568 -5.38 -19.30 0.29
CA ALA A 568 -5.34 -20.56 -0.46
C ALA A 568 -4.58 -21.59 0.35
N GLU A 569 -5.18 -22.78 0.57
CA GLU A 569 -4.56 -23.87 1.30
C GLU A 569 -3.78 -24.76 0.31
N ALA A 570 -2.44 -24.79 0.45
CA ALA A 570 -1.60 -25.66 -0.36
C ALA A 570 -1.81 -27.14 0.05
N GLU A 571 -1.70 -28.04 -0.92
CA GLU A 571 -1.74 -29.49 -0.66
C GLU A 571 -0.38 -30.02 -0.19
N LEU A 572 -0.40 -31.04 0.68
CA LEU A 572 0.79 -31.61 1.30
C LEU A 572 1.77 -32.14 0.25
N ASN A 573 2.97 -31.56 0.20
CA ASN A 573 4.05 -31.92 -0.73
C ASN A 573 3.67 -31.91 -2.23
N ALA A 574 2.52 -31.37 -2.59
CA ALA A 574 2.08 -31.26 -3.98
C ALA A 574 2.76 -30.06 -4.67
N VAL A 575 4.07 -30.15 -4.85
CA VAL A 575 4.91 -29.08 -5.41
C VAL A 575 5.92 -29.65 -6.39
N ALA A 576 6.15 -28.93 -7.50
CA ALA A 576 7.15 -29.30 -8.50
C ALA A 576 7.83 -28.03 -9.05
N ARG A 577 8.99 -28.22 -9.71
CA ARG A 577 9.72 -27.15 -10.39
C ARG A 577 9.92 -27.51 -11.85
N SER A 578 9.59 -26.60 -12.76
CA SER A 578 9.83 -26.74 -14.19
C SER A 578 11.24 -26.28 -14.61
N SER A 579 11.65 -26.63 -15.82
CA SER A 579 12.97 -26.32 -16.36
C SER A 579 13.25 -24.82 -16.44
N ASP A 580 12.23 -24.00 -16.64
CA ASP A 580 12.28 -22.53 -16.66
C ASP A 580 12.38 -21.92 -15.23
N GLY A 581 12.44 -22.76 -14.20
CA GLY A 581 12.57 -22.34 -12.80
C GLY A 581 11.26 -21.95 -12.14
N ALA A 582 10.10 -22.07 -12.82
CA ALA A 582 8.80 -21.85 -12.21
C ALA A 582 8.47 -22.93 -11.18
N VAL A 583 7.82 -22.52 -10.10
CA VAL A 583 7.29 -23.38 -9.05
C VAL A 583 5.83 -23.66 -9.32
N TRP A 584 5.46 -24.93 -9.40
CA TRP A 584 4.10 -25.40 -9.54
C TRP A 584 3.64 -26.00 -8.23
N PHE A 585 2.46 -25.67 -7.77
CA PHE A 585 1.87 -26.31 -6.59
C PHE A 585 0.35 -26.42 -6.71
N ALA A 586 -0.19 -27.43 -6.06
CA ALA A 586 -1.63 -27.59 -5.93
C ALA A 586 -2.14 -26.91 -4.66
N CYS A 587 -3.33 -26.35 -4.74
CA CYS A 587 -4.05 -25.80 -3.61
C CYS A 587 -5.56 -26.06 -3.74
N ASP A 588 -6.32 -25.74 -2.70
CA ASP A 588 -7.78 -25.86 -2.65
C ASP A 588 -8.52 -25.16 -3.80
N ARG A 589 -7.87 -24.21 -4.47
CA ARG A 589 -8.43 -23.43 -5.60
C ARG A 589 -7.97 -23.93 -6.97
N GLY A 590 -7.03 -24.85 -7.06
CA GLY A 590 -6.48 -25.40 -8.31
C GLY A 590 -4.96 -25.50 -8.32
N ILE A 591 -4.36 -25.52 -9.51
CA ILE A 591 -2.91 -25.52 -9.70
C ILE A 591 -2.42 -24.07 -9.88
N VAL A 592 -1.36 -23.72 -9.17
CA VAL A 592 -0.71 -22.42 -9.26
C VAL A 592 0.69 -22.58 -9.84
N ARG A 593 1.06 -21.75 -10.80
CA ARG A 593 2.42 -21.61 -11.31
C ARG A 593 2.98 -20.25 -10.88
N LEU A 594 4.13 -20.26 -10.22
CA LEU A 594 4.85 -19.06 -9.80
C LEU A 594 6.18 -18.97 -10.55
N ARG A 595 6.35 -17.98 -11.39
CA ARG A 595 7.61 -17.64 -12.06
C ARG A 595 8.22 -16.41 -11.40
N LEU A 596 8.68 -16.56 -10.16
CA LEU A 596 9.13 -15.46 -9.35
C LEU A 596 10.44 -14.84 -9.87
N THR A 597 10.47 -13.52 -9.93
CA THR A 597 11.65 -12.69 -10.26
C THR A 597 12.16 -11.99 -9.00
N GLU A 598 13.34 -11.36 -9.06
CA GLU A 598 13.89 -10.61 -7.92
C GLU A 598 12.93 -9.53 -7.37
N ARG A 599 12.13 -8.92 -8.25
CA ARG A 599 11.12 -7.92 -7.86
C ARG A 599 10.08 -8.45 -6.88
N HIS A 600 9.74 -9.75 -6.97
CA HIS A 600 8.79 -10.36 -6.03
C HIS A 600 9.35 -10.47 -4.61
N PHE A 601 10.66 -10.52 -4.47
CA PHE A 601 11.36 -10.60 -3.19
C PHE A 601 11.79 -9.23 -2.65
N ASP A 602 11.63 -8.16 -3.43
CA ASP A 602 11.93 -6.82 -2.98
C ASP A 602 10.94 -6.39 -1.90
N THR A 603 11.46 -6.15 -0.71
CA THR A 603 10.67 -5.69 0.45
C THR A 603 10.62 -4.18 0.56
N SER A 604 11.36 -3.47 -0.30
CA SER A 604 11.31 -2.01 -0.34
C SER A 604 9.96 -1.54 -0.86
N ILE A 605 9.32 -0.67 -0.11
CA ILE A 605 8.10 0.00 -0.53
C ILE A 605 8.48 1.43 -0.91
N PRO A 606 8.36 1.80 -2.20
CA PRO A 606 8.60 3.18 -2.62
C PRO A 606 7.68 4.12 -1.85
N LEU A 607 8.27 5.14 -1.23
CA LEU A 607 7.53 6.20 -0.58
C LEU A 607 7.62 7.46 -1.45
N VAL A 608 6.47 7.97 -1.83
CA VAL A 608 6.31 9.14 -2.68
C VAL A 608 5.69 10.27 -1.88
N ILE A 609 6.27 11.47 -1.95
CA ILE A 609 5.63 12.67 -1.43
C ILE A 609 4.64 13.17 -2.47
N THR A 610 3.36 13.07 -2.17
CA THR A 610 2.28 13.44 -3.10
C THR A 610 1.87 14.90 -2.98
N GLY A 611 2.23 15.58 -1.89
CA GLY A 611 1.92 16.98 -1.69
C GLY A 611 2.58 17.59 -0.47
N ILE A 612 2.84 18.87 -0.56
CA ILE A 612 3.31 19.71 0.54
C ILE A 612 2.41 20.93 0.62
N LEU A 613 1.84 21.19 1.80
CA LEU A 613 1.07 22.40 2.04
C LEU A 613 1.76 23.24 3.12
N ILE A 614 1.83 24.53 2.90
CA ILE A 614 2.32 25.52 3.89
C ILE A 614 1.17 26.44 4.23
N ASN A 615 0.70 26.43 5.47
CA ASN A 615 -0.51 27.12 5.94
C ASN A 615 -1.77 26.80 5.10
N GLY A 616 -1.86 25.57 4.57
CA GLY A 616 -2.95 25.15 3.71
C GLY A 616 -2.74 25.42 2.21
N ASP A 617 -1.75 26.23 1.82
CA ASP A 617 -1.44 26.52 0.42
C ASP A 617 -0.52 25.41 -0.15
N PRO A 618 -0.82 24.83 -1.30
CA PRO A 618 0.04 23.84 -1.94
C PRO A 618 1.33 24.50 -2.47
N VAL A 619 2.46 23.81 -2.24
CA VAL A 619 3.77 24.21 -2.75
C VAL A 619 4.42 23.06 -3.51
N PRO A 620 5.38 23.34 -4.42
CA PRO A 620 6.08 22.30 -5.15
C PRO A 620 6.75 21.29 -4.21
N VAL A 621 6.71 20.01 -4.58
CA VAL A 621 7.37 18.93 -3.83
C VAL A 621 8.88 19.10 -3.90
N ALA A 622 9.53 19.20 -2.76
CA ALA A 622 10.98 19.32 -2.66
C ALA A 622 11.49 18.61 -1.40
N THR A 623 12.69 18.08 -1.46
CA THR A 623 13.36 17.48 -0.31
C THR A 623 13.81 18.50 0.74
N THR A 624 13.86 19.79 0.33
CA THR A 624 14.19 20.91 1.22
C THR A 624 13.12 21.97 1.11
N ILE A 625 12.43 22.22 2.20
CA ILE A 625 11.36 23.22 2.32
C ILE A 625 11.93 24.39 3.12
N ARG A 626 11.77 25.60 2.58
CA ARG A 626 12.11 26.85 3.28
C ARG A 626 10.85 27.65 3.50
N THR A 627 10.60 28.02 4.74
CA THR A 627 9.42 28.82 5.11
C THR A 627 9.79 29.88 6.13
N SER A 628 8.94 30.90 6.27
CA SER A 628 9.08 31.93 7.28
C SER A 628 8.37 31.51 8.58
N TYR A 629 8.71 32.15 9.66
CA TYR A 629 8.13 31.88 10.99
C TYR A 629 6.60 32.02 11.05
N ASP A 630 6.06 32.96 10.29
CA ASP A 630 4.62 33.23 10.19
C ASP A 630 3.86 32.21 9.33
N ARG A 631 4.60 31.37 8.59
CA ARG A 631 4.09 30.30 7.73
C ARG A 631 4.70 28.96 8.14
N SER A 632 4.55 28.58 9.40
CA SER A 632 5.23 27.43 10.02
C SER A 632 4.34 26.20 10.15
N ASP A 633 3.10 26.23 9.67
CA ASP A 633 2.23 25.09 9.61
C ASP A 633 2.46 24.34 8.30
N ILE A 634 3.02 23.14 8.39
CA ILE A 634 3.41 22.35 7.23
C ILE A 634 2.69 21.03 7.28
N THR A 635 2.01 20.69 6.21
CA THR A 635 1.40 19.38 6.01
C THR A 635 2.11 18.64 4.89
N LEU A 636 2.64 17.47 5.20
CA LEU A 636 3.24 16.56 4.22
C LEU A 636 2.21 15.48 3.87
N ARG A 637 1.91 15.33 2.60
CA ARG A 637 1.12 14.22 2.05
C ARG A 637 2.04 13.24 1.35
N PHE A 638 1.83 11.96 1.58
CA PHE A 638 2.69 10.92 1.03
C PHE A 638 1.90 9.65 0.78
N ALA A 639 2.43 8.82 -0.08
CA ALA A 639 1.89 7.51 -0.43
C ALA A 639 2.99 6.46 -0.38
N GLY A 640 2.64 5.25 -0.01
CA GLY A 640 3.48 4.07 -0.24
C GLY A 640 2.92 3.32 -1.45
N ILE A 641 3.78 2.90 -2.36
CA ILE A 641 3.35 2.20 -3.57
C ILE A 641 3.45 0.69 -3.35
N TYR A 642 2.31 0.08 -3.07
CA TYR A 642 2.18 -1.37 -2.93
C TYR A 642 0.77 -1.82 -3.32
N TYR A 643 0.57 -2.04 -4.61
CA TYR A 643 -0.73 -2.44 -5.16
C TYR A 643 -1.22 -3.85 -4.80
N PRO A 644 -0.37 -4.84 -4.44
CA PRO A 644 -0.85 -6.15 -4.01
C PRO A 644 -1.82 -6.11 -2.83
N ASP A 645 -1.58 -5.27 -1.84
CA ASP A 645 -2.47 -5.05 -0.70
C ASP A 645 -2.21 -3.67 -0.08
N PRO A 646 -2.80 -2.60 -0.64
CA PRO A 646 -2.52 -1.23 -0.21
C PRO A 646 -2.90 -0.96 1.25
N GLY A 647 -3.88 -1.68 1.79
CA GLY A 647 -4.35 -1.53 3.17
C GLY A 647 -3.35 -2.03 4.23
N ARG A 648 -2.35 -2.83 3.83
CA ARG A 648 -1.28 -3.31 4.73
C ARG A 648 -0.11 -2.34 4.86
N ILE A 649 -0.07 -1.26 4.07
CA ILE A 649 0.99 -0.26 4.15
C ILE A 649 0.96 0.43 5.51
N ARG A 650 2.13 0.60 6.09
CA ARG A 650 2.39 1.35 7.32
C ARG A 650 3.51 2.33 7.08
N PHE A 651 3.50 3.39 7.85
CA PHE A 651 4.52 4.42 7.76
C PHE A 651 5.25 4.54 9.09
N GLU A 652 6.55 4.69 9.02
CA GLU A 652 7.38 5.08 10.15
C GLU A 652 8.00 6.43 9.88
N TYR A 653 7.98 7.29 10.88
CA TYR A 653 8.62 8.59 10.79
C TYR A 653 9.35 8.96 12.07
N SER A 654 10.37 9.79 11.93
CA SER A 654 11.08 10.37 13.06
C SER A 654 11.39 11.84 12.80
N ILE A 655 11.34 12.65 13.87
CA ILE A 655 11.61 14.09 13.83
C ILE A 655 12.95 14.31 14.54
N GLY A 656 13.94 14.87 13.81
CA GLY A 656 15.31 15.05 14.30
C GLY A 656 16.17 13.79 14.24
N ASP A 657 17.47 13.93 14.49
CA ASP A 657 18.46 12.84 14.32
C ASP A 657 18.37 11.74 15.39
N LYS A 658 17.80 12.05 16.56
CA LYS A 658 17.63 11.14 17.70
C LYS A 658 16.17 10.99 18.11
N GLY A 659 15.23 11.37 17.24
CA GLY A 659 13.79 11.27 17.54
C GLY A 659 13.33 9.82 17.64
N ASN A 660 12.34 9.56 18.49
CA ASN A 660 11.67 8.27 18.54
C ASN A 660 11.03 7.99 17.19
N ILE A 661 11.09 6.72 16.75
CA ILE A 661 10.38 6.25 15.59
C ILE A 661 8.92 6.07 15.97
N LEU A 662 8.05 6.76 15.25
CA LEU A 662 6.60 6.69 15.40
C LEU A 662 6.01 5.92 14.21
N ARG A 663 4.98 5.12 14.48
CA ARG A 663 4.26 4.34 13.47
C ARG A 663 2.87 4.94 13.25
N SER A 664 2.45 5.07 12.00
CA SER A 664 1.12 5.54 11.61
C SER A 664 0.59 4.78 10.40
N ARG A 665 -0.73 4.81 10.25
CA ARG A 665 -1.44 4.48 9.02
C ARG A 665 -1.78 5.71 8.20
N ASP A 666 -1.65 6.89 8.82
CA ASP A 666 -2.00 8.14 8.17
C ASP A 666 -1.02 8.44 7.04
N ARG A 667 -1.54 8.93 5.96
CA ARG A 667 -0.83 9.35 4.75
C ARG A 667 -0.59 10.86 4.72
N GLU A 668 -0.76 11.49 5.86
CA GLU A 668 -0.60 12.92 6.06
C GLU A 668 0.01 13.18 7.43
N LEU A 669 1.07 14.00 7.46
CA LEU A 669 1.70 14.46 8.69
C LEU A 669 1.60 15.98 8.74
N ALA A 670 0.87 16.47 9.74
CA ALA A 670 0.74 17.90 9.98
C ALA A 670 1.68 18.34 11.12
N PHE A 671 2.49 19.32 10.85
CA PHE A 671 3.39 19.97 11.80
C PHE A 671 2.90 21.40 11.99
N THR A 672 2.44 21.72 13.19
CA THR A 672 1.93 23.05 13.54
C THR A 672 2.94 23.80 14.38
N GLY A 673 3.17 25.07 14.06
CA GLY A 673 4.01 25.97 14.86
C GLY A 673 5.46 25.52 14.98
N LEU A 674 6.08 25.05 13.89
CA LEU A 674 7.49 24.67 13.90
C LEU A 674 8.37 25.84 14.37
N THR A 675 9.26 25.57 15.31
CA THR A 675 10.21 26.57 15.82
C THR A 675 11.24 26.98 14.74
N PRO A 676 11.76 28.22 14.76
CA PRO A 676 12.83 28.61 13.87
C PRO A 676 14.06 27.67 13.99
N GLY A 677 14.53 27.21 12.84
CA GLY A 677 15.63 26.24 12.76
C GLY A 677 15.43 25.24 11.61
N THR A 678 16.32 24.26 11.57
CA THR A 678 16.23 23.17 10.58
C THR A 678 15.72 21.91 11.26
N HIS A 679 14.58 21.42 10.77
CA HIS A 679 13.96 20.18 11.21
C HIS A 679 14.20 19.11 10.15
N ARG A 680 14.78 17.98 10.55
CA ARG A 680 14.95 16.81 9.71
C ARG A 680 13.82 15.83 10.00
N ILE A 681 13.02 15.54 8.99
CA ILE A 681 11.96 14.52 9.07
C ILE A 681 12.41 13.35 8.23
N ARG A 682 12.48 12.17 8.83
CA ARG A 682 12.73 10.91 8.13
C ARG A 682 11.43 10.14 8.08
N LEU A 683 11.12 9.61 6.92
CA LEU A 683 9.88 8.90 6.64
C LEU A 683 10.17 7.67 5.78
N ARG A 684 9.58 6.52 6.09
CA ARG A 684 9.62 5.32 5.28
C ARG A 684 8.27 4.61 5.26
N ALA A 685 8.00 3.89 4.17
CA ALA A 685 6.85 3.00 4.06
C ALA A 685 7.33 1.55 4.21
N PHE A 686 6.50 0.71 4.82
CA PHE A 686 6.72 -0.73 4.92
C PHE A 686 5.38 -1.47 4.93
N VAL A 687 5.39 -2.77 4.75
CA VAL A 687 4.22 -3.65 4.87
C VAL A 687 4.39 -4.55 6.07
N ASP A 688 3.37 -4.67 6.91
CA ASP A 688 3.39 -5.56 8.07
C ASP A 688 3.75 -7.00 7.65
N GLY A 689 4.82 -7.57 8.25
CA GLY A 689 5.35 -8.88 7.91
C GLY A 689 6.38 -8.90 6.77
N MET A 690 6.78 -7.74 6.26
CA MET A 690 7.88 -7.54 5.32
C MET A 690 8.89 -6.55 5.93
N ASP A 691 9.49 -6.91 7.06
CA ASP A 691 10.45 -6.06 7.78
C ASP A 691 11.81 -6.07 7.07
N GLY A 692 11.85 -5.55 5.85
CA GLY A 692 13.08 -5.36 5.09
C GLY A 692 13.74 -4.00 5.34
N ASP A 693 14.91 -3.79 4.73
CA ASP A 693 15.66 -2.51 4.74
C ASP A 693 14.95 -1.43 3.91
N ALA A 694 13.74 -1.02 4.33
CA ALA A 694 13.02 0.07 3.69
C ALA A 694 13.84 1.36 3.80
N GLN A 695 14.11 1.99 2.66
CA GLN A 695 14.91 3.22 2.58
C GLN A 695 14.20 4.38 3.29
N TRP A 696 14.97 5.16 4.06
CA TRP A 696 14.47 6.36 4.69
C TRP A 696 14.55 7.55 3.74
N ASN A 697 13.41 8.14 3.43
CA ASN A 697 13.33 9.43 2.78
C ASN A 697 13.50 10.54 3.81
N THR A 698 14.36 11.52 3.49
CA THR A 698 14.64 12.64 4.39
C THR A 698 14.15 13.94 3.79
N ILE A 699 13.33 14.65 4.54
CA ILE A 699 12.85 15.99 4.22
C ILE A 699 13.45 16.96 5.22
N LEU A 700 14.03 18.04 4.70
CA LEU A 700 14.58 19.13 5.51
C LEU A 700 13.64 20.32 5.48
N ILE A 701 13.12 20.70 6.65
CA ILE A 701 12.27 21.87 6.81
C ILE A 701 13.08 22.94 7.53
N THR A 702 13.33 24.07 6.86
CA THR A 702 14.02 25.20 7.43
C THR A 702 13.05 26.34 7.63
N VAL A 703 12.75 26.63 8.90
CA VAL A 703 11.92 27.76 9.31
C VAL A 703 12.82 28.95 9.61
N ALA A 704 12.68 30.02 8.82
CA ALA A 704 13.45 31.24 9.04
C ALA A 704 13.07 31.90 10.38
N PRO A 705 14.03 32.42 11.13
CA PRO A 705 13.70 33.15 12.35
C PRO A 705 12.90 34.42 12.03
N PRO A 706 12.01 34.85 12.94
CA PRO A 706 11.29 36.10 12.77
C PRO A 706 12.27 37.28 12.68
N TRP A 707 11.91 38.26 11.87
CA TRP A 707 12.79 39.38 11.53
C TRP A 707 13.37 40.09 12.78
N TRP A 708 12.64 40.09 13.91
CA TRP A 708 13.10 40.71 15.16
C TRP A 708 14.19 39.86 15.89
N ARG A 709 14.45 38.60 15.50
CA ARG A 709 15.55 37.80 15.98
C ARG A 709 16.79 37.84 15.09
N LEU A 710 16.74 38.55 13.97
CA LEU A 710 17.90 38.69 13.10
C LEU A 710 19.00 39.47 13.82
N PRO A 711 20.28 39.05 13.77
CA PRO A 711 21.37 39.68 14.51
C PRO A 711 21.49 41.18 14.26
N TRP A 712 21.27 41.62 13.01
CA TRP A 712 21.36 43.04 12.66
C TRP A 712 20.18 43.85 13.24
N VAL A 713 18.98 43.22 13.36
CA VAL A 713 17.81 43.88 13.99
C VAL A 713 18.04 44.04 15.48
N ILE A 714 18.56 42.96 16.13
CA ILE A 714 18.93 43.02 17.56
C ILE A 714 20.00 44.09 17.77
N LEU A 715 21.01 44.14 16.90
CA LEU A 715 22.04 45.20 16.97
C LEU A 715 21.43 46.58 16.76
N LEU A 716 20.46 46.74 15.86
CA LEU A 716 19.77 47.98 15.62
C LEU A 716 18.92 48.44 16.83
N PHE A 717 18.20 47.44 17.46
CA PHE A 717 17.49 47.71 18.71
C PHE A 717 18.41 48.04 19.87
N VAL A 718 19.54 47.32 20.01
CA VAL A 718 20.55 47.64 21.00
C VAL A 718 21.20 49.00 20.74
N GLY A 719 21.50 49.27 19.46
CA GLY A 719 22.03 50.60 19.06
C GLY A 719 21.01 51.72 19.32
N ALA A 720 19.72 51.52 18.99
CA ALA A 720 18.66 52.44 19.29
C ALA A 720 18.49 52.64 20.80
N MET A 721 18.55 51.55 21.59
CA MET A 721 18.47 51.63 23.04
C MET A 721 19.69 52.35 23.63
N VAL A 722 20.90 52.05 23.14
CA VAL A 722 22.11 52.79 23.53
C VAL A 722 22.01 54.26 23.17
N THR A 723 21.51 54.57 21.96
CA THR A 723 21.28 55.97 21.53
C THR A 723 20.27 56.65 22.43
N VAL A 724 19.14 55.99 22.77
CA VAL A 724 18.15 56.52 23.71
C VAL A 724 18.76 56.73 25.09
N VAL A 725 19.57 55.78 25.57
CA VAL A 725 20.26 55.93 26.87
C VAL A 725 21.22 57.13 26.81
N VAL A 726 22.01 57.24 25.75
CA VAL A 726 22.93 58.38 25.54
C VAL A 726 22.17 59.67 25.46
N LEU A 727 21.04 59.71 24.74
CA LEU A 727 20.18 60.91 24.65
C LEU A 727 19.58 61.25 26.02
N VAL A 728 19.11 60.22 26.74
CA VAL A 728 18.56 60.41 28.09
C VAL A 728 19.61 60.85 29.06
N VAL A 729 20.83 60.28 29.01
CA VAL A 729 21.94 60.72 29.83
C VAL A 729 22.35 62.16 29.49
N ARG A 730 22.45 62.47 28.19
CA ARG A 730 22.74 63.86 27.74
C ARG A 730 21.61 64.84 28.11
N ASP A 731 20.37 64.42 27.99
CA ASP A 731 19.21 65.26 28.39
C ASP A 731 19.16 65.38 29.92
N ARG A 732 19.50 64.32 30.66
CA ARG A 732 19.66 64.37 32.13
C ARG A 732 20.80 65.25 32.57
N GLU A 733 21.96 65.19 31.86
CA GLU A 733 23.08 66.08 32.10
C GLU A 733 22.71 67.51 31.75
N ARG A 734 22.00 67.75 30.65
CA ARG A 734 21.45 69.08 30.30
C ARG A 734 20.43 69.51 31.32
N ARG A 735 19.52 68.69 31.79
CA ARG A 735 18.52 69.03 32.81
C ARG A 735 19.11 69.18 34.20
N MET A 736 20.19 68.43 34.50
CA MET A 736 20.91 68.66 35.75
C MET A 736 21.60 70.01 35.76
N ARG A 737 22.15 70.49 34.64
CA ARG A 737 22.70 71.87 34.51
C ARG A 737 21.64 72.93 34.53
N ILE A 738 20.36 72.57 34.14
CA ILE A 738 19.21 73.48 34.24
C ILE A 738 18.48 73.34 35.58
N ARG A 739 18.60 72.16 36.28
CA ARG A 739 17.89 71.81 37.51
C ARG A 739 18.55 72.32 38.81
N GLU A 740 19.75 72.80 38.78
CA GLU A 740 20.27 73.58 39.89
C GLU A 740 19.44 74.85 40.14
N GLY A 741 18.48 75.14 39.22
CA GLY A 741 17.56 76.28 39.37
C GLY A 741 16.10 76.01 39.62
N LEU A 742 15.59 74.79 39.57
CA LEU A 742 14.15 74.52 39.62
C LEU A 742 13.76 73.25 40.39
N GLU A 743 14.36 72.98 41.48
CA GLU A 743 14.11 71.75 42.27
C GLU A 743 13.11 72.01 43.40
N GLN A 744 11.84 72.14 43.12
CA GLN A 744 10.85 71.91 44.20
C GLN A 744 9.36 71.62 43.76
N GLU A 745 9.00 71.60 42.52
CA GLU A 745 7.52 71.52 42.24
C GLU A 745 6.93 70.33 41.49
N LYS A 746 7.67 69.29 41.09
CA LYS A 746 7.07 68.25 40.20
C LYS A 746 7.26 66.77 40.61
N VAL A 747 7.32 66.42 41.87
CA VAL A 747 7.45 65.00 42.29
C VAL A 747 6.12 64.27 42.52
N ARG A 748 4.99 64.89 42.25
CA ARG A 748 3.68 64.32 42.75
C ARG A 748 2.75 63.64 41.75
N PHE A 749 3.02 63.55 40.43
CA PHE A 749 1.97 63.14 39.53
C PHE A 749 2.28 61.93 38.60
N GLN A 750 3.33 61.16 38.77
CA GLN A 750 3.65 60.08 37.84
C GLN A 750 3.68 58.64 38.44
N LEU A 751 3.06 58.41 39.55
CA LEU A 751 3.08 57.07 40.20
C LEU A 751 1.79 56.27 40.07
N GLU A 752 0.82 56.69 39.30
CA GLU A 752 -0.52 56.08 39.29
C GLU A 752 -0.94 55.28 38.03
N ALA A 753 -0.11 55.25 36.99
CA ALA A 753 -0.53 54.67 35.70
C ALA A 753 0.01 53.30 35.34
N LEU A 754 0.76 52.60 36.19
CA LEU A 754 1.40 51.31 35.83
C LEU A 754 0.95 50.10 36.62
N ARG A 755 -0.30 50.12 37.11
CA ARG A 755 -0.81 49.09 38.05
C ARG A 755 -2.02 48.33 37.56
N SER A 756 -2.13 47.91 36.30
CA SER A 756 -3.29 47.07 35.99
C SER A 756 -3.06 46.12 34.84
N GLN A 757 -2.52 44.94 35.07
CA GLN A 757 -2.73 43.80 34.17
C GLN A 757 -2.46 42.39 34.74
N VAL A 758 -2.08 42.24 35.98
CA VAL A 758 -2.19 40.97 36.72
C VAL A 758 -2.82 41.34 38.07
N ASP A 759 -3.83 40.58 38.55
CA ASP A 759 -4.43 40.94 39.84
C ASP A 759 -3.33 40.93 40.92
N PRO A 760 -2.86 42.10 41.37
CA PRO A 760 -1.76 42.17 42.28
C PRO A 760 -2.14 41.57 43.67
N HIS A 761 -3.44 41.53 43.91
CA HIS A 761 -3.98 41.09 45.17
C HIS A 761 -3.88 39.56 45.36
N PHE A 762 -4.08 38.75 44.30
CA PHE A 762 -3.87 37.33 44.36
C PHE A 762 -2.37 37.00 44.55
N LEU A 763 -1.46 37.68 43.79
CA LEU A 763 -0.03 37.52 43.96
C LEU A 763 0.43 37.89 45.39
N PHE A 764 0.00 39.04 45.91
CA PHE A 764 0.32 39.44 47.27
C PHE A 764 -0.20 38.42 48.31
N ASN A 765 -1.41 37.93 48.14
CA ASN A 765 -2.00 36.94 48.99
C ASN A 765 -1.25 35.60 48.97
N SER A 766 -0.84 35.16 47.82
CA SER A 766 -0.04 33.93 47.63
C SER A 766 1.36 34.09 48.25
N PHE A 767 2.00 35.25 48.10
CA PHE A 767 3.28 35.53 48.75
C PHE A 767 3.14 35.68 50.28
N ASN A 768 2.06 36.26 50.79
CA ASN A 768 1.80 36.29 52.22
C ASN A 768 1.55 34.88 52.82
N THR A 769 0.84 34.04 52.09
CA THR A 769 0.65 32.65 52.44
C THR A 769 1.97 31.90 52.44
N LEU A 770 2.79 32.12 51.42
CA LEU A 770 4.12 31.55 51.32
C LEU A 770 5.03 32.02 52.50
N ALA A 771 5.03 33.31 52.81
CA ALA A 771 5.81 33.83 53.92
C ALA A 771 5.40 33.19 55.26
N ALA A 772 4.09 33.06 55.49
CA ALA A 772 3.56 32.36 56.66
C ALA A 772 3.96 30.87 56.72
N LEU A 773 3.94 30.19 55.55
CA LEU A 773 4.33 28.77 55.44
C LEU A 773 5.83 28.59 55.62
N ILE A 774 6.68 29.52 55.19
CA ILE A 774 8.13 29.47 55.39
C ILE A 774 8.46 29.45 56.88
N GLU A 775 7.71 30.21 57.66
CA GLU A 775 7.93 30.28 59.11
C GLU A 775 7.35 29.10 59.87
N THR A 776 6.23 28.52 59.40
CA THR A 776 5.47 27.53 60.16
C THR A 776 5.64 26.10 59.68
N ASP A 777 5.84 25.89 58.36
CA ASP A 777 5.94 24.56 57.69
C ASP A 777 6.77 24.66 56.42
N PRO A 778 8.12 24.68 56.49
CA PRO A 778 8.98 24.83 55.33
C PRO A 778 8.78 23.79 54.21
N PRO A 779 8.48 22.51 54.46
CA PRO A 779 8.16 21.56 53.42
C PRO A 779 6.91 21.95 52.60
N ARG A 780 5.85 22.42 53.29
CA ARG A 780 4.64 22.94 52.64
C ARG A 780 4.86 24.24 51.90
N ALA A 781 5.81 25.07 52.31
CA ALA A 781 6.19 26.25 51.55
C ALA A 781 6.75 25.92 50.19
N LEU A 782 7.60 24.88 50.09
CA LEU A 782 8.15 24.41 48.79
C LEU A 782 7.04 23.85 47.90
N GLU A 783 6.13 23.07 48.45
CA GLU A 783 4.97 22.55 47.72
C GLU A 783 4.09 23.69 47.17
N HIS A 784 3.83 24.71 47.99
CA HIS A 784 3.09 25.89 47.56
C HIS A 784 3.75 26.66 46.43
N VAL A 785 5.10 26.78 46.41
CA VAL A 785 5.87 27.40 45.31
C VAL A 785 5.75 26.60 44.02
N ASP A 786 5.85 25.28 44.11
CA ASP A 786 5.77 24.43 42.93
C ASP A 786 4.37 24.43 42.32
N GLU A 787 3.35 24.33 43.13
CA GLU A 787 1.96 24.48 42.72
C GLU A 787 1.69 25.85 42.08
N LEU A 788 2.18 26.93 42.68
CA LEU A 788 2.03 28.29 42.18
C LEU A 788 2.69 28.45 40.82
N SER A 789 3.94 27.94 40.69
CA SER A 789 4.68 27.97 39.45
C SER A 789 4.00 27.18 38.34
N THR A 790 3.52 25.98 38.67
CA THR A 790 2.79 25.08 37.77
C THR A 790 1.48 25.69 37.32
N PHE A 791 0.75 26.31 38.23
CA PHE A 791 -0.49 27.02 37.94
C PHE A 791 -0.28 28.18 36.97
N PHE A 792 0.69 29.04 37.23
CA PHE A 792 0.99 30.16 36.34
C PHE A 792 1.46 29.72 34.95
N ARG A 793 2.26 28.66 34.90
CA ARG A 793 2.69 28.06 33.62
C ARG A 793 1.47 27.52 32.86
N SER A 794 0.53 26.86 33.54
CA SER A 794 -0.69 26.35 32.93
C SER A 794 -1.59 27.49 32.39
N ILE A 795 -1.73 28.58 33.14
CA ILE A 795 -2.46 29.77 32.66
C ILE A 795 -1.83 30.34 31.40
N LEU A 796 -0.49 30.46 31.35
CA LEU A 796 0.18 31.01 30.17
C LEU A 796 -0.01 30.13 28.93
N LEU A 797 -0.15 28.81 29.07
CA LEU A 797 -0.38 27.88 27.98
C LEU A 797 -1.80 27.94 27.40
N VAL A 798 -2.79 28.29 28.20
CA VAL A 798 -4.20 28.32 27.77
C VAL A 798 -4.72 29.73 27.47
N ARG A 799 -4.01 30.78 27.89
CA ARG A 799 -4.46 32.16 27.86
C ARG A 799 -4.86 32.65 26.45
N ASP A 800 -4.13 32.22 25.43
CA ASP A 800 -4.30 32.68 24.04
C ASP A 800 -5.13 31.70 23.20
N LYS A 801 -5.67 30.65 23.82
CA LYS A 801 -6.58 29.70 23.16
C LYS A 801 -8.02 30.23 23.22
N ASP A 802 -8.77 30.06 22.14
CA ASP A 802 -10.20 30.42 22.17
C ASP A 802 -11.02 29.42 22.97
N LEU A 803 -10.70 28.13 22.87
CA LEU A 803 -11.36 27.02 23.55
C LEU A 803 -10.35 25.98 23.98
N ILE A 804 -10.59 25.38 25.16
CA ILE A 804 -9.84 24.25 25.69
C ILE A 804 -10.80 23.09 26.03
N PRO A 805 -10.30 21.84 26.12
CA PRO A 805 -11.08 20.73 26.65
C PRO A 805 -11.60 21.06 28.06
N LEU A 806 -12.80 20.61 28.37
CA LEU A 806 -13.35 20.80 29.72
C LEU A 806 -12.46 20.14 30.77
N GLU A 807 -11.82 19.03 30.44
CA GLU A 807 -10.88 18.34 31.33
C GLU A 807 -9.69 19.23 31.69
N GLU A 808 -9.11 19.93 30.72
CA GLU A 808 -8.00 20.88 30.92
C GLU A 808 -8.43 22.05 31.83
N GLU A 809 -9.63 22.56 31.64
CA GLU A 809 -10.19 23.64 32.49
C GLU A 809 -10.48 23.17 33.90
N LEU A 810 -10.95 21.92 34.09
CA LEU A 810 -11.16 21.34 35.40
C LEU A 810 -9.85 21.10 36.16
N GLU A 811 -8.79 20.70 35.44
CA GLU A 811 -7.45 20.61 36.03
C GLU A 811 -6.95 21.99 36.51
N LEU A 812 -7.16 23.04 35.69
CA LEU A 812 -6.82 24.42 36.05
C LEU A 812 -7.58 24.87 37.28
N LEU A 813 -8.86 24.55 37.35
CA LEU A 813 -9.69 24.85 38.50
C LEU A 813 -9.19 24.14 39.78
N GLN A 814 -8.86 22.85 39.67
CA GLN A 814 -8.35 22.07 40.82
C GLN A 814 -7.01 22.63 41.32
N ARG A 815 -6.11 22.99 40.42
CA ARG A 815 -4.82 23.61 40.75
C ARG A 815 -5.03 24.97 41.45
N TYR A 816 -5.94 25.81 40.94
CA TYR A 816 -6.28 27.07 41.56
C TYR A 816 -6.88 26.87 42.97
N PHE A 817 -7.77 25.87 43.11
CA PHE A 817 -8.37 25.54 44.38
C PHE A 817 -7.34 25.06 45.40
N SER A 818 -6.39 24.21 45.01
CA SER A 818 -5.29 23.76 45.89
C SER A 818 -4.51 24.93 46.44
N LEU A 819 -4.16 25.90 45.62
CA LEU A 819 -3.44 27.11 46.02
C LEU A 819 -4.25 27.93 47.04
N GLU A 820 -5.55 28.12 46.83
CA GLU A 820 -6.43 28.85 47.77
C GLU A 820 -6.70 28.07 49.05
N LYS A 821 -6.68 26.76 49.02
CA LYS A 821 -6.84 25.88 50.16
C LYS A 821 -5.69 25.98 51.17
N HIS A 822 -4.47 26.27 50.70
CA HIS A 822 -3.33 26.60 51.56
C HIS A 822 -3.60 27.85 52.41
N ARG A 823 -4.37 28.80 51.88
CA ARG A 823 -4.71 30.05 52.54
C ARG A 823 -5.93 29.96 53.44
N PHE A 824 -7.00 29.27 52.97
CA PHE A 824 -8.28 29.22 53.67
C PHE A 824 -8.47 27.95 54.52
N GLY A 825 -7.60 26.94 54.33
CA GLY A 825 -7.66 25.69 55.09
C GLY A 825 -8.98 24.95 54.89
N ALA A 826 -9.59 24.54 56.00
CA ALA A 826 -10.87 23.84 56.00
C ALA A 826 -12.08 24.78 55.82
N ALA A 827 -11.88 26.08 55.60
CA ALA A 827 -12.97 27.02 55.43
C ALA A 827 -13.53 27.03 53.96
N ILE A 828 -12.87 26.36 53.03
CA ILE A 828 -13.34 26.23 51.65
C ILE A 828 -13.37 24.78 51.20
N ASP A 829 -14.34 24.44 50.39
CA ASP A 829 -14.49 23.11 49.85
C ASP A 829 -15.00 23.18 48.40
N LEU A 830 -14.38 22.40 47.50
CA LEU A 830 -14.75 22.29 46.08
C LEU A 830 -15.27 20.89 45.79
N LEU A 831 -16.51 20.82 45.36
CA LEU A 831 -17.17 19.58 45.00
C LEU A 831 -17.40 19.56 43.52
N VAL A 832 -16.68 18.70 42.80
CA VAL A 832 -16.89 18.47 41.38
C VAL A 832 -17.65 17.15 41.22
N ARG A 833 -18.92 17.24 40.79
CA ARG A 833 -19.76 16.07 40.53
C ARG A 833 -20.15 16.05 39.06
N ILE A 834 -19.40 15.28 38.31
CA ILE A 834 -19.59 15.14 36.87
C ILE A 834 -19.62 13.65 36.55
N ASP A 835 -20.82 13.15 36.23
CA ASP A 835 -21.09 11.73 35.96
C ASP A 835 -21.13 11.41 34.47
N GLU A 836 -20.79 12.36 33.60
CA GLU A 836 -20.79 12.23 32.12
C GLU A 836 -19.36 12.16 31.56
N GLU A 837 -19.19 11.48 30.40
CA GLU A 837 -17.93 11.53 29.69
C GLU A 837 -17.68 12.95 29.16
N ILE A 838 -16.59 13.58 29.65
CA ILE A 838 -16.30 15.00 29.36
C ILE A 838 -15.42 15.25 28.13
N GLY A 839 -14.90 14.20 27.49
CA GLY A 839 -13.92 14.31 26.39
C GLY A 839 -14.36 15.09 25.16
N ALA A 840 -15.69 15.15 24.91
CA ALA A 840 -16.25 15.87 23.78
C ALA A 840 -16.53 17.37 24.05
N TYR A 841 -16.41 17.83 25.29
CA TYR A 841 -16.79 19.16 25.68
C TYR A 841 -15.63 20.14 25.73
N ARG A 842 -15.84 21.32 25.21
CA ARG A 842 -14.90 22.42 25.24
C ARG A 842 -15.48 23.63 25.96
N ILE A 843 -14.59 24.44 26.52
CA ILE A 843 -14.93 25.62 27.32
C ILE A 843 -13.94 26.76 27.00
N VAL A 844 -14.34 27.99 27.21
CA VAL A 844 -13.43 29.13 27.12
C VAL A 844 -12.43 29.07 28.26
N PRO A 845 -11.12 29.22 28.02
CA PRO A 845 -10.09 29.14 29.05
C PRO A 845 -10.34 30.08 30.23
N LEU A 846 -9.98 29.60 31.43
CA LEU A 846 -10.02 30.36 32.69
C LEU A 846 -11.44 30.73 33.16
N THR A 847 -12.48 30.15 32.55
CA THR A 847 -13.88 30.41 32.90
C THR A 847 -14.22 29.90 34.33
N LEU A 848 -13.87 28.65 34.63
CA LEU A 848 -14.17 28.04 35.94
C LEU A 848 -13.29 28.65 37.04
N GLN A 849 -12.04 28.98 36.72
CA GLN A 849 -11.16 29.67 37.64
C GLN A 849 -11.73 31.04 38.03
N LEU A 850 -12.18 31.86 37.07
CA LEU A 850 -12.77 33.17 37.35
C LEU A 850 -14.04 33.09 38.18
N LEU A 851 -14.85 32.03 37.98
CA LEU A 851 -16.04 31.82 38.81
C LEU A 851 -15.69 31.40 40.23
N MET A 852 -14.66 30.60 40.43
CA MET A 852 -14.15 30.24 41.74
C MET A 852 -13.57 31.44 42.49
N GLU A 853 -12.77 32.27 41.77
CA GLU A 853 -12.24 33.53 42.35
C GLU A 853 -13.36 34.46 42.82
N ASN A 854 -14.42 34.61 42.01
CA ASN A 854 -15.58 35.38 42.37
C ASN A 854 -16.29 34.81 43.62
N ALA A 855 -16.42 33.50 43.72
CA ALA A 855 -17.02 32.87 44.91
C ALA A 855 -16.20 33.19 46.19
N LEU A 856 -14.88 33.07 46.13
CA LEU A 856 -13.98 33.38 47.24
C LEU A 856 -13.91 34.86 47.60
N LYS A 857 -13.96 35.74 46.64
CA LYS A 857 -13.85 37.17 46.79
C LYS A 857 -15.09 37.78 47.45
N HIS A 858 -16.26 37.28 47.09
CA HIS A 858 -17.54 37.91 47.51
C HIS A 858 -18.18 37.29 48.74
N ASN A 859 -17.70 36.12 49.14
CA ASN A 859 -18.30 35.40 50.30
C ASN A 859 -17.34 35.30 51.52
N VAL A 860 -17.94 35.20 52.70
CA VAL A 860 -17.22 34.88 53.92
C VAL A 860 -17.08 33.36 54.02
N ALA A 861 -15.84 32.86 54.18
CA ALA A 861 -15.54 31.47 54.40
C ALA A 861 -14.89 31.32 55.79
N THR A 862 -15.42 30.46 56.66
CA THR A 862 -14.89 30.17 57.99
C THR A 862 -14.84 28.65 58.22
N VAL A 863 -14.02 28.19 59.13
CA VAL A 863 -13.93 26.77 59.47
C VAL A 863 -15.23 26.22 60.07
N LYS A 864 -16.00 27.08 60.78
CA LYS A 864 -17.31 26.69 61.31
C LYS A 864 -18.41 26.61 60.27
N GLU A 865 -18.31 27.39 59.22
CA GLU A 865 -19.21 27.42 58.11
C GLU A 865 -18.42 27.52 56.79
N PRO A 866 -17.98 26.37 56.23
CA PRO A 866 -17.16 26.37 55.01
C PRO A 866 -17.96 26.90 53.81
N LEU A 867 -17.25 27.53 52.89
CA LEU A 867 -17.81 27.90 51.60
C LEU A 867 -17.65 26.71 50.66
N HIS A 868 -18.79 26.06 50.36
CA HIS A 868 -18.83 24.99 49.38
C HIS A 868 -19.09 25.57 47.99
N VAL A 869 -18.24 25.22 47.04
CA VAL A 869 -18.46 25.50 45.63
C VAL A 869 -18.71 24.17 44.91
N LEU A 870 -19.87 24.04 44.31
CA LEU A 870 -20.29 22.85 43.60
C LEU A 870 -20.21 23.10 42.09
N VAL A 871 -19.54 22.20 41.38
CA VAL A 871 -19.45 22.18 39.93
C VAL A 871 -20.12 20.91 39.41
N THR A 872 -21.13 21.08 38.56
CA THR A 872 -21.90 19.99 37.93
C THR A 872 -22.09 20.24 36.47
N ILE A 873 -22.50 19.21 35.71
CA ILE A 873 -22.99 19.37 34.33
C ILE A 873 -24.51 19.14 34.36
N GLU A 874 -25.25 20.08 33.84
CA GLU A 874 -26.72 20.01 33.75
C GLU A 874 -27.16 20.52 32.37
N ALA A 875 -27.89 19.72 31.61
CA ALA A 875 -28.46 20.11 30.30
C ALA A 875 -27.45 20.70 29.32
N GLY A 876 -26.24 20.13 29.25
CA GLY A 876 -25.17 20.60 28.35
C GLY A 876 -24.51 21.92 28.78
N CYS A 877 -24.63 22.29 30.05
CA CYS A 877 -23.95 23.43 30.64
C CYS A 877 -23.15 22.97 31.88
N VAL A 878 -21.96 23.55 32.07
CA VAL A 878 -21.31 23.51 33.36
C VAL A 878 -22.01 24.50 34.30
N VAL A 879 -22.37 24.03 35.45
CA VAL A 879 -23.09 24.81 36.47
C VAL A 879 -22.22 24.94 37.71
N VAL A 880 -21.89 26.17 38.06
CA VAL A 880 -21.15 26.50 39.28
C VAL A 880 -22.08 27.13 40.30
N ARG A 881 -22.14 26.56 41.49
CA ARG A 881 -23.00 27.03 42.60
C ARG A 881 -22.17 27.27 43.85
N ASN A 882 -22.50 28.34 44.54
CA ASN A 882 -21.98 28.59 45.86
C ASN A 882 -23.03 29.33 46.75
N ALA A 883 -22.98 29.19 48.04
CA ALA A 883 -23.82 29.94 48.96
C ALA A 883 -23.48 31.43 48.95
N ILE A 884 -24.51 32.31 49.05
CA ILE A 884 -24.33 33.78 49.12
C ILE A 884 -24.14 34.15 50.60
N ARG A 885 -22.91 34.56 50.94
CA ARG A 885 -22.54 35.00 52.27
C ARG A 885 -21.71 36.29 52.19
N PRO A 886 -22.31 37.44 51.87
CA PRO A 886 -21.55 38.63 51.50
C PRO A 886 -20.63 39.13 52.66
N ARG A 887 -19.43 39.55 52.26
CA ARG A 887 -18.49 40.19 53.20
C ARG A 887 -18.93 41.62 53.49
N ALA A 888 -18.92 42.03 54.78
CA ALA A 888 -19.30 43.37 55.22
C ALA A 888 -18.38 44.51 54.68
N SER A 889 -17.21 44.18 54.17
CA SER A 889 -16.20 45.09 53.61
C SER A 889 -16.02 44.94 52.09
N ALA A 890 -17.09 44.66 51.35
CA ALA A 890 -16.94 44.52 49.89
C ALA A 890 -16.62 45.92 49.28
N ALA A 891 -15.33 46.21 49.05
CA ALA A 891 -14.91 47.24 48.14
C ALA A 891 -15.66 47.10 46.81
N ARG A 892 -16.08 48.22 46.19
CA ARG A 892 -16.82 48.21 44.94
C ARG A 892 -16.17 47.26 43.92
N SER A 893 -16.83 46.15 43.66
CA SER A 893 -16.46 45.17 42.69
C SER A 893 -16.46 45.85 41.32
N THR A 894 -15.37 45.74 40.59
CA THR A 894 -15.23 46.33 39.22
C THR A 894 -16.06 45.57 38.19
N GLY A 895 -16.75 44.46 38.56
CA GLY A 895 -17.64 43.70 37.67
C GLY A 895 -16.95 43.05 36.48
N PHE A 896 -15.66 43.28 36.27
CA PHE A 896 -14.93 42.89 35.09
C PHE A 896 -14.84 41.38 34.81
N GLY A 897 -14.78 40.53 35.84
CA GLY A 897 -14.59 39.05 35.66
C GLY A 897 -15.79 38.39 35.00
N LEU A 898 -16.99 38.56 35.57
CA LEU A 898 -18.21 37.95 35.07
C LEU A 898 -18.66 38.52 33.72
N GLU A 899 -18.51 39.83 33.55
CA GLU A 899 -18.80 40.54 32.32
C GLU A 899 -17.85 40.08 31.17
N SER A 900 -16.60 39.80 31.48
CA SER A 900 -15.64 39.25 30.53
C SER A 900 -16.04 37.86 30.03
N ILE A 901 -16.51 36.98 30.96
CA ILE A 901 -17.00 35.63 30.55
C ILE A 901 -18.21 35.77 29.64
N ILE A 902 -19.19 36.62 30.01
CA ILE A 902 -20.39 36.85 29.21
C ILE A 902 -20.02 37.36 27.79
N LYS A 903 -19.10 38.31 27.68
CA LYS A 903 -18.64 38.85 26.39
C LYS A 903 -17.95 37.83 25.54
N ARG A 904 -17.07 36.99 26.11
CA ARG A 904 -16.37 35.91 25.36
C ARG A 904 -17.35 34.87 24.84
N TYR A 905 -18.30 34.44 25.69
CA TYR A 905 -19.30 33.43 25.28
C TYR A 905 -20.29 33.99 24.26
N SER A 906 -20.62 35.27 24.31
CA SER A 906 -21.48 35.89 23.30
C SER A 906 -20.86 35.91 21.88
N ALA A 907 -19.53 35.81 21.78
CA ALA A 907 -18.81 35.70 20.51
C ALA A 907 -18.69 34.27 19.99
N ILE A 908 -18.87 33.25 20.82
CA ILE A 908 -18.52 31.87 20.47
C ILE A 908 -19.72 30.91 20.57
N SER A 909 -20.71 31.22 21.41
CA SER A 909 -21.86 30.31 21.67
C SER A 909 -23.19 31.00 21.38
N ALA A 910 -24.11 30.29 20.72
CA ALA A 910 -25.49 30.75 20.53
C ALA A 910 -26.31 30.70 21.83
N LYS A 911 -25.87 29.97 22.84
CA LYS A 911 -26.54 29.90 24.16
C LYS A 911 -25.90 30.94 25.10
N PRO A 912 -26.66 31.80 25.80
CA PRO A 912 -26.09 32.76 26.71
C PRO A 912 -25.59 32.11 28.02
N VAL A 913 -24.61 32.74 28.63
CA VAL A 913 -24.27 32.47 30.05
C VAL A 913 -25.41 32.97 30.94
N VAL A 914 -25.92 32.13 31.82
CA VAL A 914 -27.04 32.48 32.70
C VAL A 914 -26.52 32.63 34.12
N VAL A 915 -26.75 33.78 34.72
CA VAL A 915 -26.44 34.07 36.14
C VAL A 915 -27.74 34.21 36.89
N ALA A 916 -27.93 33.36 37.87
CA ALA A 916 -29.15 33.25 38.67
C ALA A 916 -28.85 33.30 40.17
N PRO A 917 -28.82 34.44 40.81
CA PRO A 917 -28.82 34.54 42.26
C PRO A 917 -30.24 34.27 42.79
N GLY A 918 -30.42 33.22 43.61
CA GLY A 918 -31.72 32.92 44.17
C GLY A 918 -31.65 31.85 45.27
N GLY A 919 -32.57 31.89 46.25
CA GLY A 919 -32.63 30.85 47.28
C GLY A 919 -31.45 30.78 48.25
N GLY A 920 -30.64 31.89 48.35
CA GLY A 920 -29.42 31.88 49.14
C GLY A 920 -28.18 31.32 48.45
N GLU A 921 -28.30 30.95 47.19
CA GLU A 921 -27.19 30.45 46.37
C GLU A 921 -26.95 31.36 45.14
N PHE A 922 -25.68 31.44 44.73
CA PHE A 922 -25.26 32.06 43.49
C PHE A 922 -24.97 30.97 42.49
N THR A 923 -25.69 30.95 41.40
CA THR A 923 -25.56 29.93 40.36
C THR A 923 -25.19 30.55 39.03
N VAL A 924 -24.16 30.07 38.38
CA VAL A 924 -23.77 30.45 37.00
C VAL A 924 -23.79 29.22 36.12
N ARG A 925 -24.46 29.31 34.96
CA ARG A 925 -24.55 28.27 33.96
C ARG A 925 -23.78 28.68 32.71
N ILE A 926 -22.80 27.91 32.36
CA ILE A 926 -21.90 28.12 31.25
C ILE A 926 -22.18 27.07 30.16
N PRO A 927 -22.57 27.42 28.95
CA PRO A 927 -22.82 26.46 27.88
C PRO A 927 -21.52 25.77 27.47
N LEU A 928 -21.55 24.44 27.39
CA LEU A 928 -20.46 23.64 26.86
C LEU A 928 -20.50 23.61 25.33
N ILE A 929 -19.35 23.69 24.71
CA ILE A 929 -19.19 23.69 23.25
C ILE A 929 -18.72 22.29 22.86
N THR A 930 -19.53 21.61 22.07
CA THR A 930 -19.16 20.33 21.44
C THR A 930 -18.53 20.65 20.08
N THR A 931 -17.30 20.22 19.86
CA THR A 931 -16.76 20.17 18.51
C THR A 931 -17.38 18.99 17.78
N PRO A 932 -17.92 19.19 16.58
CA PRO A 932 -18.49 18.10 15.78
C PRO A 932 -17.46 17.05 15.39
#